data_8e918f514d3cc1179dfddb07b043a61e
#
_entry.id   8e918f514d3cc1179dfddb07b043a61e
#
_cell.length_a   1.000
_cell.length_b   1.000
_cell.length_c   1.000
_cell.angle_alpha   90.00
_cell.angle_beta   90.00
_cell.angle_gamma   90.00
#
_symmetry.space_group_name_H-M   'P 1'
#
loop_
_entity.id
_entity.type
_entity.pdbx_description
1 polymer ?
#
loop_
_entity_poly.entity_id
_entity_poly.type
_entity_poly.pdbx_seq_one_letter_code
_entity_poly.pdbx_strand_id
1 'polypeptide(L)'
;MFTRKYHILSAVATILLVAAACSVSKEDVLELDGTGKIALLGGRERVVCKWSGVSDAVAGISLDGAGNHFEIDFDGKDGSAVLSPVPEGNGTFSVTWRTKNGETFTGAGIEVKVYGSEYEDGLENRSVLAASYTGSGVEIILSSSCPDDIKGMEFMFTAADGSMKTEYVESYGSGRTQTVRLREAGDGPLTYRSVWSPLGGAGDIFKSAQAVIVPETGPSVDGLSQTVDGYRGIWFTIGQSKSEYGDKYSGGLGTYTMKHIPMAVYSPEVDRTYFVYGGCPDTGKAWLQCMVGCYDHRTGMLRKPRVVMDKGILGVSDPHDDPTVQIDKDGYIWVFVAGRANKRPGVRYRSSKPYDISSFEYVNESIMAYPQVMYDKDKGFFLFFTRYDGVRQLFWQTSQDGVEWTPYRKLASIKEGSESKSGHYQISNVFEGKLCTAFNRHINGSVDTRTNIYYLQSTDWGRTWTTADGTVVDVPVTDRHSVCELRDYQSQGRNCYIKDLNFDQAGNPVILYLTSDNHLTGPAGGVRQWHTLYWTGSGWEESLVTTSTHCYDSGSIWVENGQWTVIAPTDPGPQYWGTGGEMVRWTSVDEGKTWRKSLSLTSGSVSNHTYARRPLRAADGFYAFWADGNPDSRSVSHLYFCDKEGKVYRMPYSMTKEWEKPEPVY
;
A
#
# COMPACT_ATOMS: atom_id res chain seq x y z
N MET A 1 34.06 -13.98 -11.17
CA MET A 1 33.36 -12.75 -11.55
C MET A 1 32.40 -12.92 -12.74
N PHE A 2 32.15 -14.13 -13.21
CA PHE A 2 31.27 -14.42 -14.35
C PHE A 2 29.98 -15.21 -14.01
N THR A 3 29.84 -15.72 -12.79
CA THR A 3 28.70 -16.55 -12.38
C THR A 3 27.48 -15.75 -11.93
N ARG A 4 27.61 -14.47 -11.51
CA ARG A 4 26.46 -13.65 -11.07
C ARG A 4 25.58 -13.09 -12.19
N LYS A 5 26.10 -12.92 -13.41
CA LYS A 5 25.31 -12.43 -14.55
C LYS A 5 24.34 -13.45 -15.14
N TYR A 6 24.62 -14.74 -14.98
CA TYR A 6 23.75 -15.78 -15.53
C TYR A 6 22.49 -16.04 -14.72
N HIS A 7 22.52 -15.83 -13.39
CA HIS A 7 21.32 -16.02 -12.56
C HIS A 7 20.28 -14.91 -12.72
N ILE A 8 20.70 -13.66 -12.93
CA ILE A 8 19.78 -12.54 -13.21
C ILE A 8 19.17 -12.67 -14.61
N LEU A 9 19.93 -13.10 -15.59
CA LEU A 9 19.42 -13.37 -16.95
C LEU A 9 18.50 -14.60 -16.98
N SER A 10 18.76 -15.61 -16.17
CA SER A 10 17.89 -16.79 -16.00
C SER A 10 16.55 -16.42 -15.34
N ALA A 11 16.55 -15.61 -14.29
CA ALA A 11 15.32 -15.15 -13.63
C ALA A 11 14.48 -14.25 -14.57
N VAL A 12 15.12 -13.33 -15.32
CA VAL A 12 14.43 -12.48 -16.30
C VAL A 12 13.95 -13.27 -17.52
N ALA A 13 14.76 -14.23 -18.01
CA ALA A 13 14.34 -15.13 -19.09
C ALA A 13 13.22 -16.08 -18.65
N THR A 14 13.24 -16.55 -17.39
CA THR A 14 12.16 -17.37 -16.81
C THR A 14 10.88 -16.55 -16.65
N ILE A 15 10.97 -15.27 -16.26
CA ILE A 15 9.79 -14.37 -16.19
C ILE A 15 9.18 -14.14 -17.58
N LEU A 16 9.99 -13.98 -18.62
CA LEU A 16 9.51 -13.83 -20.00
C LEU A 16 8.94 -15.13 -20.59
N LEU A 17 9.53 -16.28 -20.25
CA LEU A 17 9.00 -17.59 -20.64
C LEU A 17 7.73 -17.98 -19.85
N VAL A 18 7.66 -17.59 -18.56
CA VAL A 18 6.46 -17.79 -17.73
C VAL A 18 5.31 -16.94 -18.22
N ALA A 19 5.53 -15.69 -18.66
CA ALA A 19 4.49 -14.88 -19.30
C ALA A 19 3.97 -15.50 -20.62
N ALA A 20 4.80 -16.23 -21.36
CA ALA A 20 4.41 -16.94 -22.57
C ALA A 20 3.80 -18.34 -22.29
N ALA A 21 4.18 -18.97 -21.16
CA ALA A 21 3.67 -20.30 -20.78
C ALA A 21 2.45 -20.25 -19.84
N CYS A 22 2.18 -19.11 -19.21
CA CYS A 22 0.94 -18.88 -18.43
C CYS A 22 -0.27 -18.52 -19.30
N SER A 23 -0.18 -18.70 -20.60
CA SER A 23 -1.36 -18.72 -21.47
C SER A 23 -2.10 -20.09 -21.45
N VAL A 24 -1.75 -20.96 -20.50
CA VAL A 24 -2.44 -22.25 -20.35
C VAL A 24 -3.57 -22.12 -19.35
N SER A 25 -4.70 -22.31 -19.90
CA SER A 25 -6.06 -22.44 -19.39
C SER A 25 -6.75 -21.13 -18.97
N LYS A 26 -7.25 -20.41 -19.94
CA LYS A 26 -8.72 -20.21 -19.89
C LYS A 26 -9.28 -21.59 -19.64
N GLU A 27 -10.07 -21.79 -18.57
CA GLU A 27 -10.98 -22.94 -18.48
C GLU A 27 -11.59 -23.08 -19.86
N ASP A 28 -11.40 -24.21 -20.56
CA ASP A 28 -12.16 -24.51 -21.73
C ASP A 28 -13.58 -24.81 -21.25
N VAL A 29 -14.32 -23.74 -21.01
CA VAL A 29 -15.72 -23.80 -20.61
C VAL A 29 -16.55 -23.91 -21.86
N LEU A 30 -17.15 -25.06 -22.04
CA LEU A 30 -18.12 -25.27 -23.10
C LEU A 30 -19.46 -24.67 -22.68
N GLU A 31 -20.01 -23.74 -23.48
CA GLU A 31 -21.36 -23.25 -23.32
C GLU A 31 -22.34 -24.22 -24.05
N LEU A 32 -23.38 -24.64 -23.34
CA LEU A 32 -24.42 -25.50 -23.85
C LEU A 32 -25.54 -24.65 -24.51
N ASP A 33 -25.25 -23.98 -25.64
CA ASP A 33 -26.20 -23.15 -26.40
C ASP A 33 -27.11 -22.25 -25.53
N GLY A 34 -26.51 -21.57 -24.52
CA GLY A 34 -27.25 -20.72 -23.57
C GLY A 34 -28.03 -21.48 -22.48
N THR A 35 -27.88 -22.80 -22.38
CA THR A 35 -28.57 -23.63 -21.39
C THR A 35 -27.69 -24.10 -20.23
N GLY A 36 -26.46 -23.63 -20.15
CA GLY A 36 -25.52 -23.94 -19.08
C GLY A 36 -24.06 -23.95 -19.52
N LYS A 37 -23.16 -24.23 -18.58
CA LYS A 37 -21.70 -24.30 -18.81
C LYS A 37 -21.13 -25.57 -18.21
N ILE A 38 -20.15 -26.15 -18.90
CA ILE A 38 -19.41 -27.35 -18.46
C ILE A 38 -17.91 -27.03 -18.49
N ALA A 39 -17.21 -27.41 -17.44
CA ALA A 39 -15.75 -27.39 -17.35
C ALA A 39 -15.23 -28.78 -16.98
N LEU A 40 -14.13 -29.21 -17.59
CA LEU A 40 -13.43 -30.44 -17.26
C LEU A 40 -12.06 -30.12 -16.67
N LEU A 41 -11.76 -30.72 -15.53
CA LEU A 41 -10.54 -30.45 -14.77
C LEU A 41 -9.78 -31.75 -14.56
N GLY A 42 -8.52 -31.77 -14.97
CA GLY A 42 -7.65 -32.93 -14.80
C GLY A 42 -7.18 -33.09 -13.36
N GLY A 43 -7.25 -34.34 -12.86
CA GLY A 43 -6.72 -34.76 -11.58
C GLY A 43 -5.77 -35.96 -11.73
N ARG A 44 -5.43 -36.64 -10.63
CA ARG A 44 -4.67 -37.89 -10.65
C ARG A 44 -5.54 -39.03 -11.15
N GLU A 45 -5.20 -39.56 -12.32
CA GLU A 45 -5.90 -40.69 -12.96
C GLU A 45 -7.43 -40.49 -13.02
N ARG A 46 -7.87 -39.22 -13.06
CA ARG A 46 -9.28 -38.84 -13.08
C ARG A 46 -9.52 -37.47 -13.72
N VAL A 47 -10.76 -37.21 -14.07
CA VAL A 47 -11.25 -35.90 -14.51
C VAL A 47 -12.42 -35.50 -13.62
N VAL A 48 -12.47 -34.25 -13.21
CA VAL A 48 -13.61 -33.65 -12.51
C VAL A 48 -14.41 -32.86 -13.54
N CYS A 49 -15.66 -33.28 -13.76
CA CYS A 49 -16.61 -32.53 -14.54
C CYS A 49 -17.39 -31.59 -13.61
N LYS A 50 -17.45 -30.30 -13.94
CA LYS A 50 -18.28 -29.32 -13.27
C LYS A 50 -19.30 -28.75 -14.23
N TRP A 51 -20.51 -28.48 -13.73
CA TRP A 51 -21.51 -27.76 -14.48
C TRP A 51 -22.07 -26.60 -13.65
N SER A 52 -22.50 -25.54 -14.35
CA SER A 52 -23.10 -24.38 -13.73
C SER A 52 -24.15 -23.72 -14.60
N GLY A 53 -25.21 -23.21 -13.98
CA GLY A 53 -26.31 -22.50 -14.63
C GLY A 53 -27.10 -23.38 -15.59
N VAL A 54 -27.12 -24.70 -15.41
CA VAL A 54 -27.77 -25.65 -16.33
C VAL A 54 -29.29 -25.51 -16.27
N SER A 55 -29.90 -25.38 -17.44
CA SER A 55 -31.35 -25.30 -17.59
C SER A 55 -32.04 -26.59 -17.16
N ASP A 56 -33.22 -26.45 -16.56
CA ASP A 56 -34.08 -27.59 -16.20
C ASP A 56 -34.50 -28.45 -17.41
N ALA A 57 -34.27 -28.00 -18.65
CA ALA A 57 -34.51 -28.77 -19.87
C ALA A 57 -33.40 -29.78 -20.16
N VAL A 58 -32.21 -29.64 -19.63
CA VAL A 58 -31.09 -30.54 -19.83
C VAL A 58 -31.13 -31.66 -18.79
N ALA A 59 -31.00 -32.91 -19.26
CA ALA A 59 -31.07 -34.10 -18.42
C ALA A 59 -29.65 -34.53 -17.92
N GLY A 60 -28.64 -34.37 -18.78
CA GLY A 60 -27.28 -34.78 -18.48
C GLY A 60 -26.37 -34.69 -19.69
N ILE A 61 -25.14 -35.16 -19.51
CA ILE A 61 -24.12 -35.22 -20.58
C ILE A 61 -23.51 -36.60 -20.69
N SER A 62 -22.96 -36.89 -21.87
CA SER A 62 -21.97 -37.95 -22.10
C SER A 62 -20.63 -37.33 -22.50
N LEU A 63 -19.56 -37.91 -22.01
CA LEU A 63 -18.19 -37.52 -22.25
C LEU A 63 -17.40 -38.68 -22.86
N ASP A 64 -16.91 -38.48 -24.07
CA ASP A 64 -16.11 -39.46 -24.79
C ASP A 64 -14.69 -38.96 -24.99
N GLY A 65 -13.70 -39.60 -24.37
CA GLY A 65 -12.32 -39.21 -24.51
C GLY A 65 -11.36 -40.13 -23.75
N ALA A 66 -10.08 -40.08 -24.06
CA ALA A 66 -9.02 -40.89 -23.44
C ALA A 66 -9.34 -42.40 -23.36
N GLY A 67 -10.08 -42.92 -24.36
CA GLY A 67 -10.49 -44.31 -24.39
C GLY A 67 -11.65 -44.69 -23.47
N ASN A 68 -12.30 -43.73 -22.86
CA ASN A 68 -13.41 -43.91 -21.92
C ASN A 68 -14.68 -43.21 -22.42
N HIS A 69 -15.80 -43.73 -21.95
CA HIS A 69 -17.13 -43.13 -22.10
C HIS A 69 -17.77 -42.96 -20.71
N PHE A 70 -18.25 -41.77 -20.40
CA PHE A 70 -18.87 -41.45 -19.13
C PHE A 70 -20.25 -40.81 -19.36
N GLU A 71 -21.23 -41.24 -18.58
CA GLU A 71 -22.56 -40.65 -18.54
C GLU A 71 -22.75 -39.91 -17.19
N ILE A 72 -23.23 -38.69 -17.24
CA ILE A 72 -23.53 -37.88 -16.07
C ILE A 72 -24.97 -37.36 -16.18
N ASP A 73 -25.82 -37.75 -15.24
CA ASP A 73 -27.13 -37.15 -15.06
C ASP A 73 -27.00 -35.92 -14.16
N PHE A 74 -27.63 -34.82 -14.53
CA PHE A 74 -27.55 -33.60 -13.71
C PHE A 74 -28.56 -33.63 -12.57
N ASP A 75 -28.03 -33.46 -11.36
CA ASP A 75 -28.79 -33.26 -10.14
C ASP A 75 -28.71 -31.78 -9.74
N GLY A 76 -29.58 -30.96 -10.37
CA GLY A 76 -29.61 -29.51 -10.14
C GLY A 76 -28.85 -28.67 -11.18
N LYS A 77 -28.95 -27.34 -10.99
CA LYS A 77 -28.40 -26.35 -11.95
C LYS A 77 -26.88 -26.22 -11.87
N ASP A 78 -26.29 -26.50 -10.72
CA ASP A 78 -24.86 -26.46 -10.47
C ASP A 78 -24.44 -27.74 -9.75
N GLY A 79 -23.28 -28.31 -10.15
CA GLY A 79 -22.77 -29.53 -9.53
C GLY A 79 -21.43 -29.99 -10.08
N SER A 80 -21.00 -31.16 -9.61
CA SER A 80 -19.78 -31.78 -10.10
C SER A 80 -19.83 -33.32 -10.02
N ALA A 81 -19.11 -33.98 -10.91
CA ALA A 81 -18.92 -35.43 -10.92
C ALA A 81 -17.44 -35.77 -11.12
N VAL A 82 -16.98 -36.84 -10.48
CA VAL A 82 -15.63 -37.38 -10.64
C VAL A 82 -15.65 -38.57 -11.60
N LEU A 83 -14.88 -38.47 -12.68
CA LEU A 83 -14.71 -39.49 -13.70
C LEU A 83 -13.39 -40.22 -13.43
N SER A 84 -13.46 -41.50 -13.12
CA SER A 84 -12.29 -42.33 -12.80
C SER A 84 -12.58 -43.81 -13.15
N PRO A 85 -11.59 -44.59 -13.60
CA PRO A 85 -10.22 -44.15 -13.89
C PRO A 85 -10.09 -43.47 -15.25
N VAL A 86 -9.20 -42.48 -15.37
CA VAL A 86 -8.80 -41.87 -16.63
C VAL A 86 -7.28 -41.98 -16.75
N PRO A 87 -6.74 -42.57 -17.84
CA PRO A 87 -5.28 -42.69 -17.99
C PRO A 87 -4.57 -41.33 -18.01
N GLU A 88 -3.32 -41.33 -17.53
CA GLU A 88 -2.43 -40.18 -17.61
C GLU A 88 -2.24 -39.75 -19.09
N GLY A 89 -2.20 -38.45 -19.31
CA GLY A 89 -1.92 -37.85 -20.60
C GLY A 89 -2.79 -36.64 -20.92
N ASN A 90 -2.55 -36.06 -22.09
CA ASN A 90 -3.46 -35.05 -22.65
C ASN A 90 -4.54 -35.76 -23.44
N GLY A 91 -5.78 -35.49 -23.13
CA GLY A 91 -6.93 -36.04 -23.81
C GLY A 91 -7.94 -34.99 -24.20
N THR A 92 -8.57 -35.15 -25.33
CA THR A 92 -9.72 -34.33 -25.73
C THR A 92 -10.98 -35.15 -25.44
N PHE A 93 -11.89 -34.56 -24.67
CA PHE A 93 -13.20 -35.14 -24.41
C PHE A 93 -14.25 -34.43 -25.28
N SER A 94 -14.96 -35.19 -26.11
CA SER A 94 -16.16 -34.70 -26.78
C SER A 94 -17.32 -34.69 -25.78
N VAL A 95 -18.08 -33.62 -25.78
CA VAL A 95 -19.21 -33.43 -24.88
C VAL A 95 -20.49 -33.50 -25.67
N THR A 96 -21.38 -34.42 -25.31
CA THR A 96 -22.72 -34.50 -25.86
C THR A 96 -23.71 -34.34 -24.73
N TRP A 97 -24.61 -33.34 -24.82
CA TRP A 97 -25.66 -33.15 -23.81
C TRP A 97 -27.01 -33.64 -24.36
N ARG A 98 -27.83 -34.08 -23.44
CA ARG A 98 -29.18 -34.57 -23.77
C ARG A 98 -30.23 -33.82 -22.97
N THR A 99 -31.30 -33.51 -23.66
CA THR A 99 -32.46 -32.87 -23.05
C THR A 99 -33.41 -33.90 -22.44
N LYS A 100 -34.31 -33.44 -21.58
CA LYS A 100 -35.36 -34.30 -20.98
C LYS A 100 -36.34 -34.87 -22.01
N ASN A 101 -36.42 -34.30 -23.22
CA ASN A 101 -37.24 -34.83 -24.34
C ASN A 101 -36.46 -35.86 -25.15
N GLY A 102 -35.20 -36.15 -24.87
CA GLY A 102 -34.39 -37.13 -25.58
C GLY A 102 -33.61 -36.60 -26.77
N GLU A 103 -33.61 -35.30 -27.04
CA GLU A 103 -32.76 -34.69 -28.05
C GLU A 103 -31.31 -34.62 -27.56
N THR A 104 -30.36 -34.84 -28.46
CA THR A 104 -28.92 -34.81 -28.16
C THR A 104 -28.21 -33.79 -29.03
N PHE A 105 -27.24 -33.09 -28.42
CA PHE A 105 -26.42 -32.06 -29.06
C PHE A 105 -24.96 -32.31 -28.72
N THR A 106 -24.07 -32.21 -29.71
CA THR A 106 -22.63 -32.41 -29.51
C THR A 106 -21.92 -31.06 -29.61
N GLY A 107 -21.16 -30.73 -28.59
CA GLY A 107 -20.35 -29.52 -28.53
C GLY A 107 -18.91 -29.73 -29.00
N ALA A 108 -18.13 -28.67 -28.88
CA ALA A 108 -16.68 -28.74 -29.11
C ALA A 108 -16.01 -29.66 -28.08
N GLY A 109 -14.89 -30.27 -28.47
CA GLY A 109 -14.09 -31.05 -27.52
C GLY A 109 -13.38 -30.16 -26.52
N ILE A 110 -13.28 -30.62 -25.26
CA ILE A 110 -12.53 -29.98 -24.21
C ILE A 110 -11.21 -30.73 -24.01
N GLU A 111 -10.09 -30.03 -24.09
CA GLU A 111 -8.78 -30.60 -23.79
C GLU A 111 -8.55 -30.65 -22.29
N VAL A 112 -8.11 -31.82 -21.79
CA VAL A 112 -7.82 -32.02 -20.37
C VAL A 112 -6.49 -32.74 -20.23
N LYS A 113 -5.66 -32.29 -19.29
CA LYS A 113 -4.45 -32.97 -18.89
C LYS A 113 -4.72 -33.77 -17.63
N VAL A 114 -4.56 -35.10 -17.72
CA VAL A 114 -4.66 -36.03 -16.58
C VAL A 114 -3.26 -36.40 -16.09
N TYR A 115 -3.08 -36.39 -14.81
CA TYR A 115 -1.80 -36.61 -14.15
C TYR A 115 -1.71 -38.05 -13.62
N GLY A 116 -0.51 -38.65 -13.71
CA GLY A 116 -0.23 -39.94 -13.13
C GLY A 116 -0.04 -39.88 -11.60
N SER A 117 0.00 -41.04 -10.96
CA SER A 117 0.19 -41.15 -9.51
C SER A 117 1.53 -40.61 -9.02
N GLU A 118 2.57 -40.57 -9.88
CA GLU A 118 3.94 -40.14 -9.56
C GLU A 118 4.34 -38.78 -10.13
N TYR A 119 3.38 -37.97 -10.53
CA TYR A 119 3.62 -36.73 -11.30
C TYR A 119 4.26 -35.56 -10.48
N GLU A 120 4.65 -35.74 -9.25
CA GLU A 120 5.14 -34.62 -8.41
C GLU A 120 6.48 -34.02 -8.90
N ASP A 121 7.37 -34.83 -9.45
CA ASP A 121 8.74 -34.41 -9.83
C ASP A 121 8.84 -33.59 -11.14
N GLY A 122 7.80 -33.58 -11.94
CA GLY A 122 7.76 -32.86 -13.23
C GLY A 122 7.11 -31.47 -13.18
N LEU A 123 6.53 -31.06 -12.07
CA LEU A 123 5.91 -29.76 -11.93
C LEU A 123 6.98 -28.66 -11.80
N GLU A 124 6.92 -27.67 -12.70
CA GLU A 124 7.82 -26.52 -12.62
C GLU A 124 7.46 -25.64 -11.43
N ASN A 125 8.49 -25.22 -10.71
CA ASN A 125 8.34 -24.28 -9.61
C ASN A 125 8.33 -22.85 -10.13
N ARG A 126 7.17 -22.24 -10.21
CA ARG A 126 6.96 -20.94 -10.91
C ARG A 126 6.67 -19.77 -9.99
N SER A 127 6.66 -19.96 -8.67
CA SER A 127 5.98 -19.02 -7.79
C SER A 127 6.89 -18.03 -7.08
N VAL A 128 8.17 -18.33 -6.85
CA VAL A 128 9.05 -17.42 -6.11
C VAL A 128 9.82 -16.52 -7.08
N LEU A 129 9.61 -15.21 -6.96
CA LEU A 129 10.29 -14.20 -7.77
C LEU A 129 11.53 -13.63 -7.09
N ALA A 130 11.48 -13.43 -5.77
CA ALA A 130 12.58 -12.90 -4.98
C ALA A 130 12.43 -13.26 -3.51
N ALA A 131 13.54 -13.26 -2.78
CA ALA A 131 13.59 -13.36 -1.34
C ALA A 131 14.61 -12.39 -0.77
N SER A 132 14.29 -11.73 0.35
CA SER A 132 15.17 -10.79 1.04
C SER A 132 15.20 -11.08 2.52
N TYR A 133 16.38 -11.16 3.12
CA TYR A 133 16.54 -11.23 4.56
C TYR A 133 16.45 -9.83 5.17
N THR A 134 15.58 -9.66 6.17
CA THR A 134 15.24 -8.35 6.76
C THR A 134 15.79 -8.16 8.16
N GLY A 135 16.72 -9.03 8.60
CA GLY A 135 17.25 -9.01 9.98
C GLY A 135 16.33 -9.66 11.03
N SER A 136 15.05 -9.85 10.70
CA SER A 136 14.03 -10.47 11.56
C SER A 136 13.17 -11.49 10.82
N GLY A 137 13.77 -12.16 9.82
CA GLY A 137 13.12 -13.15 8.97
C GLY A 137 13.34 -12.87 7.48
N VAL A 138 12.74 -13.69 6.63
CA VAL A 138 12.83 -13.57 5.17
C VAL A 138 11.50 -13.14 4.59
N GLU A 139 11.51 -12.09 3.77
CA GLU A 139 10.39 -11.69 2.94
C GLU A 139 10.54 -12.28 1.54
N ILE A 140 9.46 -12.86 1.01
CA ILE A 140 9.41 -13.54 -0.27
C ILE A 140 8.34 -12.92 -1.14
N ILE A 141 8.67 -12.60 -2.38
CA ILE A 141 7.68 -12.24 -3.40
C ILE A 141 7.28 -13.49 -4.17
N LEU A 142 6.00 -13.79 -4.15
CA LEU A 142 5.38 -14.81 -4.98
C LEU A 142 4.82 -14.20 -6.26
N SER A 143 4.89 -14.93 -7.36
CA SER A 143 4.40 -14.50 -8.67
C SER A 143 2.89 -14.26 -8.66
N SER A 144 2.47 -13.19 -9.33
CA SER A 144 1.07 -12.93 -9.63
C SER A 144 0.56 -13.66 -10.88
N SER A 145 1.46 -14.24 -11.65
CA SER A 145 1.14 -14.93 -12.91
C SER A 145 0.84 -16.42 -12.74
N CYS A 146 0.93 -16.91 -11.51
CA CYS A 146 0.52 -18.27 -11.23
C CYS A 146 -0.98 -18.32 -11.01
N PRO A 147 -1.65 -19.15 -11.78
CA PRO A 147 -3.10 -19.19 -11.80
C PRO A 147 -3.70 -19.78 -10.51
N ASP A 148 -4.99 -19.78 -10.45
CA ASP A 148 -5.85 -20.21 -9.34
C ASP A 148 -5.65 -21.68 -8.91
N ASP A 149 -4.81 -22.44 -9.60
CA ASP A 149 -4.46 -23.82 -9.30
C ASP A 149 -3.35 -24.00 -8.25
N ILE A 150 -2.58 -22.93 -7.94
CA ILE A 150 -1.63 -22.98 -6.83
C ILE A 150 -2.34 -22.67 -5.52
N LYS A 151 -2.44 -23.68 -4.66
CA LYS A 151 -3.01 -23.56 -3.31
C LYS A 151 -2.08 -22.86 -2.33
N GLY A 152 -0.78 -23.02 -2.49
CA GLY A 152 0.19 -22.44 -1.60
C GLY A 152 1.62 -22.86 -1.90
N MET A 153 2.48 -22.54 -0.96
CA MET A 153 3.91 -22.83 -1.00
C MET A 153 4.35 -23.48 0.30
N GLU A 154 5.16 -24.49 0.21
CA GLU A 154 5.95 -25.00 1.36
C GLU A 154 7.35 -24.40 1.31
N PHE A 155 7.79 -23.84 2.42
CA PHE A 155 9.16 -23.36 2.64
C PHE A 155 9.83 -24.18 3.73
N MET A 156 11.03 -24.63 3.47
CA MET A 156 11.88 -25.32 4.44
C MET A 156 13.15 -24.48 4.65
N PHE A 157 13.46 -24.17 5.88
CA PHE A 157 14.57 -23.28 6.23
C PHE A 157 15.18 -23.61 7.57
N THR A 158 16.39 -23.12 7.78
CA THR A 158 17.02 -23.13 9.09
C THR A 158 16.61 -21.87 9.85
N ALA A 159 16.01 -22.06 11.01
CA ALA A 159 15.64 -20.96 11.89
C ALA A 159 16.88 -20.36 12.59
N ALA A 160 16.73 -19.18 13.19
CA ALA A 160 17.82 -18.48 13.88
C ALA A 160 18.41 -19.30 15.05
N ASP A 161 17.65 -20.22 15.64
CA ASP A 161 18.10 -21.16 16.68
C ASP A 161 18.81 -22.40 16.13
N GLY A 162 19.01 -22.50 14.81
CA GLY A 162 19.62 -23.64 14.12
C GLY A 162 18.68 -24.82 13.84
N SER A 163 17.43 -24.76 14.25
CA SER A 163 16.44 -25.81 13.96
C SER A 163 15.93 -25.76 12.53
N MET A 164 15.64 -26.93 11.94
CA MET A 164 14.96 -27.00 10.64
C MET A 164 13.46 -26.85 10.83
N LYS A 165 12.86 -25.93 10.07
CA LYS A 165 11.42 -25.67 10.09
C LYS A 165 10.81 -25.78 8.70
N THR A 166 9.53 -26.12 8.66
CA THR A 166 8.72 -26.11 7.45
C THR A 166 7.49 -25.23 7.72
N GLU A 167 7.27 -24.25 6.84
CA GLU A 167 6.11 -23.36 6.90
C GLU A 167 5.32 -23.47 5.61
N TYR A 168 4.00 -23.60 5.73
CA TYR A 168 3.07 -23.60 4.60
C TYR A 168 2.35 -22.25 4.51
N VAL A 169 2.39 -21.66 3.33
CA VAL A 169 1.77 -20.37 3.04
C VAL A 169 0.71 -20.56 1.97
N GLU A 170 -0.52 -20.21 2.29
CA GLU A 170 -1.62 -20.24 1.32
C GLU A 170 -1.44 -19.19 0.22
N SER A 171 -1.77 -19.56 -1.01
CA SER A 171 -1.88 -18.64 -2.14
C SER A 171 -3.22 -17.91 -2.12
N TYR A 172 -3.22 -16.63 -2.47
CA TYR A 172 -4.42 -15.79 -2.45
C TYR A 172 -4.98 -15.46 -3.86
N GLY A 173 -4.84 -16.38 -4.79
CA GLY A 173 -5.47 -16.29 -6.11
C GLY A 173 -4.69 -15.48 -7.16
N SER A 174 -5.10 -15.62 -8.40
CA SER A 174 -4.46 -15.05 -9.59
C SER A 174 -4.49 -13.53 -9.67
N GLY A 175 -3.56 -12.95 -10.40
CA GLY A 175 -3.56 -11.54 -10.80
C GLY A 175 -2.93 -10.58 -9.79
N ARG A 176 -2.21 -11.07 -8.74
CA ARG A 176 -1.52 -10.21 -7.76
C ARG A 176 -0.25 -10.84 -7.24
N THR A 177 0.84 -10.07 -7.25
CA THR A 177 2.04 -10.42 -6.52
C THR A 177 1.73 -10.45 -5.01
N GLN A 178 2.11 -11.53 -4.35
CA GLN A 178 1.94 -11.71 -2.92
C GLN A 178 3.30 -11.59 -2.22
N THR A 179 3.36 -10.85 -1.13
CA THR A 179 4.52 -10.85 -0.23
C THR A 179 4.22 -11.70 0.99
N VAL A 180 5.13 -12.60 1.30
CA VAL A 180 5.08 -13.52 2.44
C VAL A 180 6.28 -13.29 3.33
N ARG A 181 6.13 -13.40 4.63
CA ARG A 181 7.21 -13.25 5.58
C ARG A 181 7.38 -14.51 6.43
N LEU A 182 8.54 -15.12 6.30
CA LEU A 182 9.00 -16.23 7.15
C LEU A 182 9.81 -15.65 8.31
N ARG A 183 9.17 -15.47 9.45
CA ARG A 183 9.74 -14.70 10.58
C ARG A 183 10.89 -15.39 11.27
N GLU A 184 10.87 -16.71 11.29
CA GLU A 184 11.89 -17.51 11.97
C GLU A 184 13.04 -17.90 11.05
N ALA A 185 12.94 -17.60 9.75
CA ALA A 185 13.98 -17.94 8.79
C ALA A 185 15.22 -17.06 8.99
N GLY A 186 16.38 -17.72 9.06
CA GLY A 186 17.68 -17.06 9.00
C GLY A 186 18.04 -16.57 7.60
N ASP A 187 19.23 -16.03 7.44
CA ASP A 187 19.77 -15.51 6.17
C ASP A 187 20.30 -16.61 5.23
N GLY A 188 20.21 -17.86 5.64
CA GLY A 188 20.64 -19.02 4.86
C GLY A 188 19.71 -19.40 3.72
N PRO A 189 20.10 -20.39 2.91
CA PRO A 189 19.26 -20.87 1.81
C PRO A 189 17.91 -21.40 2.31
N LEU A 190 16.86 -21.09 1.55
CA LEU A 190 15.54 -21.67 1.73
C LEU A 190 15.27 -22.65 0.59
N THR A 191 14.74 -23.81 0.96
CA THR A 191 14.18 -24.74 -0.02
C THR A 191 12.67 -24.52 -0.08
N TYR A 192 12.11 -24.51 -1.27
CA TYR A 192 10.68 -24.29 -1.45
C TYR A 192 10.09 -25.14 -2.57
N ARG A 193 8.77 -25.36 -2.50
CA ARG A 193 7.99 -26.01 -3.56
C ARG A 193 6.56 -25.48 -3.60
N SER A 194 5.99 -25.45 -4.78
CA SER A 194 4.59 -25.08 -5.00
C SER A 194 3.68 -26.26 -4.66
N VAL A 195 2.54 -25.95 -4.07
CA VAL A 195 1.46 -26.90 -3.77
C VAL A 195 0.29 -26.60 -4.69
N TRP A 196 -0.03 -27.52 -5.56
CA TRP A 196 -1.04 -27.36 -6.62
C TRP A 196 -2.30 -28.13 -6.29
N SER A 197 -3.42 -27.59 -6.77
CA SER A 197 -4.66 -28.35 -6.90
C SER A 197 -5.37 -27.87 -8.15
N PRO A 198 -5.79 -28.76 -9.05
CA PRO A 198 -6.61 -28.35 -10.19
C PRO A 198 -7.81 -27.56 -9.71
N LEU A 199 -8.17 -26.50 -10.45
CA LEU A 199 -9.35 -25.68 -10.16
C LEU A 199 -10.58 -26.56 -9.96
N GLY A 200 -11.12 -26.52 -8.73
CA GLY A 200 -12.26 -27.35 -8.36
C GLY A 200 -12.00 -28.82 -8.22
N GLY A 201 -10.74 -29.21 -8.16
CA GLY A 201 -10.35 -30.60 -7.94
C GLY A 201 -10.87 -31.15 -6.63
N ALA A 202 -11.42 -32.33 -6.66
CA ALA A 202 -11.90 -33.06 -5.49
C ALA A 202 -10.71 -33.65 -4.71
N GLY A 203 -9.87 -32.78 -4.14
CA GLY A 203 -8.88 -33.16 -3.15
C GLY A 203 -7.51 -33.61 -3.68
N ASP A 204 -7.22 -33.57 -4.97
CA ASP A 204 -5.88 -33.86 -5.47
C ASP A 204 -4.93 -32.71 -5.17
N ILE A 205 -3.84 -33.05 -4.52
CA ILE A 205 -2.75 -32.14 -4.18
C ILE A 205 -1.47 -32.67 -4.83
N PHE A 206 -0.86 -31.80 -5.64
CA PHE A 206 0.42 -32.05 -6.27
C PHE A 206 1.47 -31.11 -5.69
N LYS A 207 2.72 -31.52 -5.68
CA LYS A 207 3.84 -30.69 -5.22
C LYS A 207 4.87 -30.60 -6.33
N SER A 208 5.41 -29.41 -6.58
CA SER A 208 6.52 -29.26 -7.51
C SER A 208 7.80 -29.89 -6.97
N ALA A 209 8.77 -30.13 -7.85
CA ALA A 209 10.14 -30.36 -7.42
C ALA A 209 10.62 -29.22 -6.50
N GLN A 210 11.50 -29.56 -5.57
CA GLN A 210 12.10 -28.58 -4.68
C GLN A 210 13.05 -27.67 -5.44
N ALA A 211 12.99 -26.37 -5.14
CA ALA A 211 13.94 -25.38 -5.61
C ALA A 211 14.56 -24.66 -4.41
N VAL A 212 15.72 -24.07 -4.62
CA VAL A 212 16.45 -23.33 -3.59
C VAL A 212 16.53 -21.87 -3.98
N ILE A 213 16.26 -20.98 -3.03
CA ILE A 213 16.54 -19.56 -3.15
C ILE A 213 17.40 -19.13 -1.97
N VAL A 214 18.41 -18.31 -2.27
CA VAL A 214 19.22 -17.65 -1.25
C VAL A 214 18.66 -16.23 -1.11
N PRO A 215 18.17 -15.84 0.07
CA PRO A 215 17.71 -14.49 0.29
C PRO A 215 18.81 -13.47 0.00
N GLU A 216 18.49 -12.40 -0.70
CA GLU A 216 19.41 -11.29 -0.80
C GLU A 216 19.55 -10.63 0.57
N THR A 217 20.77 -10.62 1.10
CA THR A 217 21.06 -9.87 2.32
C THR A 217 21.36 -8.43 1.93
N GLY A 218 20.54 -7.51 2.45
CA GLY A 218 20.89 -6.12 2.49
C GLY A 218 22.14 -5.87 3.34
N PRO A 219 22.62 -4.63 3.44
CA PRO A 219 23.67 -4.31 4.39
C PRO A 219 23.20 -4.81 5.76
N SER A 220 24.01 -5.68 6.36
CA SER A 220 23.74 -6.39 7.62
C SER A 220 23.13 -5.45 8.65
N VAL A 221 21.91 -5.75 9.06
CA VAL A 221 21.25 -5.04 10.15
C VAL A 221 21.44 -5.89 11.40
N ASP A 222 22.46 -5.60 12.15
CA ASP A 222 22.55 -6.10 13.52
C ASP A 222 21.39 -5.51 14.32
N GLY A 223 20.25 -6.17 14.24
CA GLY A 223 19.03 -5.72 14.89
C GLY A 223 18.55 -4.34 14.40
N LEU A 224 17.55 -3.81 15.04
CA LEU A 224 16.82 -2.57 14.76
C LEU A 224 17.63 -1.25 14.92
N SER A 225 18.95 -1.30 14.89
CA SER A 225 19.81 -0.16 15.25
C SER A 225 20.92 0.16 14.27
N GLN A 226 20.88 -0.38 13.05
CA GLN A 226 21.91 -0.07 12.09
C GLN A 226 21.98 1.43 11.82
N THR A 227 23.15 2.00 12.08
CA THR A 227 23.49 3.37 11.75
C THR A 227 23.82 3.47 10.27
N VAL A 228 23.19 4.39 9.57
CA VAL A 228 23.52 4.71 8.17
C VAL A 228 24.31 6.00 8.11
N ASP A 229 25.30 6.07 7.25
CA ASP A 229 26.23 7.18 7.14
C ASP A 229 25.69 8.33 6.25
N GLY A 230 24.42 8.69 6.41
CA GLY A 230 23.82 9.83 5.75
C GLY A 230 22.33 9.66 5.44
N TYR A 231 21.73 10.73 5.00
CA TYR A 231 20.30 10.83 4.70
C TYR A 231 20.06 10.57 3.21
N ARG A 232 19.85 9.30 2.88
CA ARG A 232 19.54 8.86 1.51
C ARG A 232 18.07 8.51 1.43
N GLY A 233 17.31 9.36 0.74
CA GLY A 233 15.89 9.10 0.48
C GLY A 233 15.68 8.10 -0.65
N ILE A 234 14.44 7.66 -0.81
CA ILE A 234 13.98 6.98 -2.00
C ILE A 234 12.83 7.75 -2.62
N TRP A 235 12.96 8.05 -3.92
CA TRP A 235 11.82 8.49 -4.71
C TRP A 235 11.13 7.24 -5.25
N PHE A 236 9.91 7.06 -4.82
CA PHE A 236 9.14 5.89 -5.16
C PHE A 236 8.48 6.03 -6.53
N THR A 237 8.59 4.99 -7.37
CA THR A 237 7.87 4.85 -8.62
C THR A 237 7.44 3.40 -8.82
N ILE A 238 6.17 3.15 -9.07
CA ILE A 238 5.67 1.79 -9.31
C ILE A 238 6.15 1.23 -10.65
N GLY A 239 6.34 2.09 -11.64
CA GLY A 239 6.81 1.70 -12.98
C GLY A 239 5.78 0.97 -13.84
N GLN A 240 4.91 0.17 -13.24
CA GLN A 240 3.86 -0.54 -13.97
C GLN A 240 2.61 0.30 -14.27
N SER A 241 2.49 1.47 -13.70
CA SER A 241 1.38 2.41 -13.92
C SER A 241 1.78 3.60 -14.78
N LYS A 242 2.80 3.45 -15.59
CA LYS A 242 3.24 4.49 -16.52
C LYS A 242 2.14 4.82 -17.52
N SER A 243 1.93 6.11 -17.73
CA SER A 243 1.16 6.67 -18.84
C SER A 243 2.12 7.28 -19.87
N GLU A 244 1.61 7.78 -20.99
CA GLU A 244 2.44 8.50 -21.94
C GLU A 244 3.11 9.77 -21.37
N TYR A 245 2.63 10.22 -20.19
CA TYR A 245 3.06 11.43 -19.48
C TYR A 245 3.86 11.13 -18.19
N GLY A 246 4.46 9.96 -18.05
CA GLY A 246 5.24 9.58 -16.89
C GLY A 246 4.54 8.59 -15.95
N ASP A 247 5.15 8.34 -14.80
CA ASP A 247 4.59 7.44 -13.80
C ASP A 247 3.53 8.14 -12.95
N LYS A 248 2.30 7.65 -13.04
CA LYS A 248 1.16 8.19 -12.28
C LYS A 248 1.36 8.09 -10.77
N TYR A 249 2.03 7.05 -10.29
CA TYR A 249 2.19 6.78 -8.87
C TYR A 249 3.65 6.86 -8.46
N SER A 250 4.12 8.06 -8.24
CA SER A 250 5.48 8.32 -7.78
C SER A 250 5.50 9.40 -6.69
N GLY A 251 6.56 9.44 -5.91
CA GLY A 251 6.73 10.45 -4.88
C GLY A 251 7.97 10.25 -4.02
N GLY A 252 8.35 11.31 -3.33
CA GLY A 252 9.45 11.32 -2.39
C GLY A 252 9.12 10.70 -1.04
N LEU A 253 10.10 10.61 -0.16
CA LEU A 253 10.01 10.02 1.18
C LEU A 253 9.55 8.54 1.17
N GLY A 254 9.61 7.86 0.01
CA GLY A 254 9.16 6.48 -0.13
C GLY A 254 7.65 6.30 -0.31
N THR A 255 6.87 7.37 -0.50
CA THR A 255 5.41 7.28 -0.64
C THR A 255 4.87 8.20 -1.73
N TYR A 256 3.68 7.90 -2.25
CA TYR A 256 2.99 8.79 -3.21
C TYR A 256 1.64 9.31 -2.71
N THR A 257 1.15 8.80 -1.59
CA THR A 257 -0.23 9.08 -1.15
C THR A 257 -0.32 10.09 -0.03
N MET A 258 0.78 10.37 0.65
CA MET A 258 0.85 11.28 1.79
C MET A 258 -0.16 10.98 2.91
N LYS A 259 -0.45 9.69 3.15
CA LYS A 259 -1.44 9.22 4.13
C LYS A 259 -0.83 8.68 5.42
N HIS A 260 0.49 8.76 5.57
CA HIS A 260 1.22 8.38 6.77
C HIS A 260 1.42 9.62 7.67
N ILE A 261 0.88 9.61 8.88
CA ILE A 261 0.82 10.79 9.77
C ILE A 261 1.02 10.37 11.24
N PRO A 262 1.83 11.12 12.00
CA PRO A 262 2.80 12.12 11.57
C PRO A 262 4.08 11.46 11.04
N MET A 263 4.80 12.14 10.16
CA MET A 263 6.14 11.72 9.75
C MET A 263 7.25 12.47 10.49
N ALA A 264 6.90 13.47 11.26
CA ALA A 264 7.81 14.17 12.17
C ALA A 264 7.09 14.68 13.40
N VAL A 265 7.79 14.72 14.52
CA VAL A 265 7.29 15.21 15.81
C VAL A 265 8.39 16.04 16.47
N TYR A 266 8.08 17.28 16.86
CA TYR A 266 8.93 18.07 17.71
C TYR A 266 8.65 17.76 19.18
N SER A 267 9.71 17.54 19.96
CA SER A 267 9.67 17.37 21.41
C SER A 267 10.33 18.57 22.10
N PRO A 268 9.54 19.43 22.76
CA PRO A 268 10.08 20.58 23.48
C PRO A 268 10.93 20.19 24.71
N GLU A 269 10.70 19.00 25.28
CA GLU A 269 11.41 18.50 26.46
C GLU A 269 12.93 18.38 26.22
N VAL A 270 13.30 18.07 24.99
CA VAL A 270 14.69 17.88 24.57
C VAL A 270 15.14 18.83 23.46
N ASP A 271 14.22 19.68 23.01
CA ASP A 271 14.41 20.63 21.90
C ASP A 271 14.92 19.94 20.62
N ARG A 272 14.19 18.86 20.22
CA ARG A 272 14.53 18.02 19.07
C ARG A 272 13.32 17.71 18.22
N THR A 273 13.54 17.65 16.91
CA THR A 273 12.57 17.08 15.96
C THR A 273 13.01 15.69 15.54
N TYR A 274 12.14 14.70 15.77
CA TYR A 274 12.29 13.33 15.30
C TYR A 274 11.44 13.14 14.06
N PHE A 275 12.00 12.51 13.04
CA PHE A 275 11.29 12.31 11.76
C PHE A 275 11.63 10.97 11.14
N VAL A 276 10.71 10.46 10.33
CA VAL A 276 10.82 9.17 9.63
C VAL A 276 10.67 9.36 8.14
N TYR A 277 11.26 8.46 7.37
CA TYR A 277 11.23 8.49 5.91
C TYR A 277 11.55 7.13 5.32
N GLY A 278 11.17 6.91 4.06
CA GLY A 278 11.69 5.82 3.25
C GLY A 278 13.08 6.14 2.75
N GLY A 279 14.05 5.32 3.09
CA GLY A 279 15.45 5.44 2.69
C GLY A 279 15.88 4.33 1.75
N CYS A 280 17.03 4.54 1.10
CA CYS A 280 17.65 3.60 0.19
C CYS A 280 19.15 3.47 0.49
N PRO A 281 19.68 2.26 0.76
CA PRO A 281 21.11 2.07 1.03
C PRO A 281 21.98 2.31 -0.20
N ASP A 282 21.43 2.09 -1.40
CA ASP A 282 22.11 2.23 -2.68
C ASP A 282 21.11 2.63 -3.76
N THR A 283 21.35 3.77 -4.41
CA THR A 283 20.49 4.27 -5.50
C THR A 283 20.43 3.36 -6.72
N GLY A 284 21.40 2.45 -6.90
CA GLY A 284 21.38 1.44 -7.96
C GLY A 284 20.38 0.30 -7.71
N LYS A 285 19.84 0.18 -6.49
CA LYS A 285 18.92 -0.88 -6.10
C LYS A 285 17.57 -0.34 -5.70
N ALA A 286 16.51 -1.11 -6.02
CA ALA A 286 15.17 -0.88 -5.51
C ALA A 286 15.06 -1.46 -4.09
N TRP A 287 15.63 -0.78 -3.11
CA TRP A 287 15.69 -1.23 -1.71
C TRP A 287 15.08 -0.20 -0.78
N LEU A 288 14.08 -0.57 0.01
CA LEU A 288 13.42 0.33 0.95
C LEU A 288 13.84 0.01 2.39
N GLN A 289 14.34 1.03 3.07
CA GLN A 289 14.56 1.04 4.51
C GLN A 289 13.64 2.05 5.18
N CYS A 290 12.97 1.64 6.25
CA CYS A 290 12.21 2.54 7.10
C CYS A 290 13.18 3.21 8.08
N MET A 291 13.40 4.51 7.90
CA MET A 291 14.44 5.27 8.58
C MET A 291 13.86 6.19 9.65
N VAL A 292 14.66 6.46 10.68
CA VAL A 292 14.42 7.53 11.65
C VAL A 292 15.62 8.45 11.72
N GLY A 293 15.35 9.76 11.73
CA GLY A 293 16.33 10.84 11.90
C GLY A 293 16.00 11.72 13.11
N CYS A 294 16.94 12.54 13.48
CA CYS A 294 16.81 13.50 14.60
C CYS A 294 17.55 14.79 14.27
N TYR A 295 16.85 15.92 14.43
CA TYR A 295 17.43 17.26 14.36
C TYR A 295 17.42 17.89 15.76
N ASP A 296 18.58 18.34 16.22
CA ASP A 296 18.75 19.04 17.50
C ASP A 296 18.76 20.54 17.26
N HIS A 297 17.74 21.24 17.75
CA HIS A 297 17.55 22.69 17.53
C HIS A 297 18.60 23.55 18.23
N ARG A 298 19.14 23.08 19.37
CA ARG A 298 20.16 23.83 20.13
C ARG A 298 21.48 23.90 19.38
N THR A 299 21.82 22.84 18.64
CA THR A 299 23.11 22.76 17.94
C THR A 299 22.94 23.02 16.43
N GLY A 300 21.72 22.92 15.90
CA GLY A 300 21.45 22.98 14.49
C GLY A 300 22.04 21.80 13.72
N MET A 301 22.15 20.63 14.36
CA MET A 301 22.78 19.43 13.78
C MET A 301 21.76 18.30 13.59
N LEU A 302 22.01 17.50 12.57
CA LEU A 302 21.35 16.23 12.32
C LEU A 302 22.20 15.08 12.86
N ARG A 303 21.57 14.12 13.50
CA ARG A 303 22.21 12.88 13.94
C ARG A 303 22.21 11.88 12.80
N LYS A 304 23.24 11.02 12.69
CA LYS A 304 23.22 9.89 11.75
C LYS A 304 21.91 9.12 11.87
N PRO A 305 21.20 8.89 10.77
CA PRO A 305 19.92 8.19 10.82
C PRO A 305 20.10 6.71 11.16
N ARG A 306 19.00 6.10 11.61
CA ARG A 306 18.94 4.67 11.97
C ARG A 306 17.92 3.96 11.12
N VAL A 307 18.22 2.72 10.77
CA VAL A 307 17.25 1.80 10.18
C VAL A 307 16.39 1.25 11.30
N VAL A 308 15.08 1.48 11.23
CA VAL A 308 14.12 0.88 12.15
C VAL A 308 13.65 -0.48 11.62
N MET A 309 13.43 -0.56 10.32
CA MET A 309 13.08 -1.80 9.64
C MET A 309 13.63 -1.80 8.22
N ASP A 310 14.30 -2.87 7.84
CA ASP A 310 14.69 -3.10 6.46
C ASP A 310 13.57 -3.86 5.73
N LYS A 311 13.03 -3.27 4.68
CA LYS A 311 11.98 -3.86 3.83
C LYS A 311 12.56 -4.55 2.61
N GLY A 312 13.85 -4.36 2.33
CA GLY A 312 14.52 -4.93 1.19
C GLY A 312 13.95 -4.48 -0.16
N ILE A 313 14.24 -5.26 -1.18
CA ILE A 313 13.72 -5.02 -2.54
C ILE A 313 12.21 -5.15 -2.64
N LEU A 314 11.59 -5.86 -1.71
CA LEU A 314 10.17 -6.14 -1.70
C LEU A 314 9.33 -4.91 -1.33
N GLY A 315 9.87 -4.03 -0.49
CA GLY A 315 9.20 -2.81 -0.07
C GLY A 315 9.01 -1.81 -1.21
N VAL A 316 9.79 -1.90 -2.27
CA VAL A 316 9.77 -0.95 -3.39
C VAL A 316 8.71 -1.29 -4.43
N SER A 317 8.19 -2.51 -4.43
CA SER A 317 7.07 -2.88 -5.32
C SER A 317 5.73 -2.25 -4.89
N ASP A 318 5.69 -1.66 -3.69
CA ASP A 318 4.47 -1.11 -3.12
C ASP A 318 4.78 0.08 -2.18
N PRO A 319 4.35 1.32 -2.53
CA PRO A 319 4.68 2.55 -1.80
C PRO A 319 3.85 2.76 -0.53
N HIS A 320 3.36 1.71 0.08
CA HIS A 320 2.48 1.79 1.25
C HIS A 320 3.20 1.48 2.56
N ASP A 321 4.48 1.15 2.51
CA ASP A 321 5.25 0.61 3.62
C ASP A 321 6.00 1.65 4.46
N ASP A 322 5.73 2.92 4.24
CA ASP A 322 6.36 4.01 4.95
C ASP A 322 6.04 4.03 6.45
N PRO A 323 6.97 4.50 7.27
CA PRO A 323 6.76 4.65 8.70
C PRO A 323 6.02 5.95 9.06
N THR A 324 5.42 5.95 10.26
CA THR A 324 5.01 7.13 11.01
C THR A 324 5.68 7.12 12.38
N VAL A 325 5.79 8.28 13.01
CA VAL A 325 6.47 8.43 14.28
C VAL A 325 5.59 9.14 15.31
N GLN A 326 5.64 8.69 16.56
CA GLN A 326 5.01 9.36 17.70
C GLN A 326 5.91 9.27 18.91
N ILE A 327 5.74 10.17 19.88
CA ILE A 327 6.46 10.17 21.16
C ILE A 327 5.43 10.07 22.26
N ASP A 328 5.61 9.12 23.17
CA ASP A 328 4.74 8.97 24.34
C ASP A 328 5.13 9.91 25.50
N LYS A 329 4.31 9.89 26.55
CA LYS A 329 4.51 10.75 27.74
C LYS A 329 5.82 10.51 28.49
N ASP A 330 6.41 9.33 28.31
CA ASP A 330 7.66 8.93 28.95
C ASP A 330 8.87 9.17 28.04
N GLY A 331 8.65 9.76 26.86
CA GLY A 331 9.68 10.15 25.90
C GLY A 331 10.11 9.02 24.95
N TYR A 332 9.48 7.85 24.99
CA TYR A 332 9.81 6.79 24.05
C TYR A 332 9.31 7.13 22.65
N ILE A 333 10.17 6.90 21.67
CA ILE A 333 9.87 7.13 20.27
C ILE A 333 9.25 5.86 19.69
N TRP A 334 8.04 5.98 19.21
CA TRP A 334 7.29 4.90 18.56
C TRP A 334 7.31 5.06 17.05
N VAL A 335 7.65 3.99 16.34
CA VAL A 335 7.63 3.95 14.89
C VAL A 335 6.63 2.89 14.44
N PHE A 336 5.63 3.32 13.69
CA PHE A 336 4.60 2.47 13.11
C PHE A 336 4.91 2.29 11.64
N VAL A 337 5.47 1.16 11.29
CA VAL A 337 5.77 0.80 9.90
C VAL A 337 4.51 0.24 9.26
N ALA A 338 4.07 0.86 8.18
CA ALA A 338 2.86 0.43 7.49
C ALA A 338 2.99 -0.97 6.88
N GLY A 339 1.87 -1.66 6.83
CA GLY A 339 1.69 -2.86 6.05
C GLY A 339 0.87 -2.62 4.77
N ARG A 340 0.49 -3.70 4.10
CA ARG A 340 -0.24 -3.64 2.84
C ARG A 340 -1.42 -4.59 2.80
N ALA A 341 -2.60 -4.05 2.54
CA ALA A 341 -3.85 -4.80 2.44
C ALA A 341 -4.10 -5.65 3.72
N ASN A 342 -4.60 -6.88 3.56
CA ASN A 342 -4.75 -7.85 4.65
C ASN A 342 -3.64 -8.90 4.66
N LYS A 343 -2.60 -8.73 3.84
CA LYS A 343 -1.58 -9.74 3.57
C LYS A 343 -0.26 -9.47 4.27
N ARG A 344 0.16 -8.21 4.26
CA ARG A 344 1.41 -7.77 4.89
C ARG A 344 1.07 -6.92 6.10
N PRO A 345 1.31 -7.40 7.33
CA PRO A 345 1.02 -6.63 8.53
C PRO A 345 1.92 -5.40 8.61
N GLY A 346 1.43 -4.38 9.27
CA GLY A 346 2.24 -3.29 9.76
C GLY A 346 2.86 -3.65 11.11
N VAL A 347 4.02 -3.10 11.40
CA VAL A 347 4.84 -3.44 12.57
C VAL A 347 5.06 -2.21 13.43
N ARG A 348 5.04 -2.39 14.74
CA ARG A 348 5.31 -1.33 15.72
C ARG A 348 6.64 -1.56 16.38
N TYR A 349 7.43 -0.49 16.46
CA TYR A 349 8.71 -0.44 17.15
C TYR A 349 8.69 0.66 18.18
N ARG A 350 9.45 0.49 19.26
CA ARG A 350 9.65 1.51 20.29
C ARG A 350 11.15 1.68 20.53
N SER A 351 11.62 2.92 20.72
CA SER A 351 13.01 3.16 21.12
C SER A 351 13.32 2.46 22.44
N SER A 352 14.54 1.93 22.58
CA SER A 352 14.96 1.27 23.82
C SER A 352 15.17 2.24 24.98
N LYS A 353 15.30 3.56 24.68
CA LYS A 353 15.45 4.63 25.65
C LYS A 353 14.63 5.85 25.24
N PRO A 354 14.16 6.66 26.21
CA PRO A 354 13.50 7.92 25.94
C PRO A 354 14.38 8.86 25.11
N TYR A 355 13.78 9.52 24.13
CA TYR A 355 14.38 10.55 23.26
C TYR A 355 15.66 10.10 22.52
N ASP A 356 15.87 8.79 22.36
CA ASP A 356 17.07 8.23 21.74
C ASP A 356 16.72 7.33 20.55
N ILE A 357 17.32 7.64 19.39
CA ILE A 357 17.15 6.85 18.16
C ILE A 357 18.22 5.76 18.00
N SER A 358 19.07 5.50 19.00
CA SER A 358 20.18 4.55 18.87
C SER A 358 19.72 3.13 18.65
N SER A 359 18.60 2.72 19.24
CA SER A 359 18.06 1.37 19.08
C SER A 359 16.54 1.35 19.25
N PHE A 360 15.92 0.41 18.54
CA PHE A 360 14.48 0.17 18.58
C PHE A 360 14.20 -1.30 18.83
N GLU A 361 13.15 -1.57 19.58
CA GLU A 361 12.66 -2.90 19.90
C GLU A 361 11.35 -3.17 19.16
N TYR A 362 11.23 -4.36 18.58
CA TYR A 362 9.95 -4.84 18.05
C TYR A 362 8.95 -4.97 19.21
N VAL A 363 7.76 -4.43 19.01
CA VAL A 363 6.67 -4.53 20.00
C VAL A 363 5.63 -5.54 19.55
N ASN A 364 4.97 -5.27 18.44
CA ASN A 364 3.93 -6.13 17.89
C ASN A 364 3.60 -5.73 16.45
N GLU A 365 2.65 -6.43 15.85
CA GLU A 365 2.15 -6.13 14.52
C GLU A 365 0.64 -6.32 14.41
N SER A 366 0.05 -5.69 13.42
CA SER A 366 -1.35 -5.87 13.04
C SER A 366 -1.59 -5.42 11.61
N ILE A 367 -2.73 -5.78 11.04
CA ILE A 367 -3.12 -5.27 9.74
C ILE A 367 -3.39 -3.77 9.85
N MET A 368 -2.48 -2.97 9.29
CA MET A 368 -2.63 -1.52 9.18
C MET A 368 -1.93 -1.00 7.91
N ALA A 369 -2.69 -0.38 7.01
CA ALA A 369 -2.15 0.38 5.90
C ALA A 369 -2.43 1.87 6.12
N TYR A 370 -1.51 2.74 5.70
CA TYR A 370 -1.64 4.19 5.91
C TYR A 370 -1.90 4.57 7.37
N PRO A 371 -1.04 4.20 8.32
CA PRO A 371 -1.23 4.53 9.72
C PRO A 371 -1.22 6.04 9.95
N GLN A 372 -2.18 6.52 10.73
CA GLN A 372 -2.25 7.89 11.23
C GLN A 372 -2.39 7.82 12.74
N VAL A 373 -1.29 8.11 13.42
CA VAL A 373 -1.15 7.84 14.86
C VAL A 373 -1.28 9.13 15.64
N MET A 374 -2.30 9.21 16.49
CA MET A 374 -2.49 10.29 17.43
C MET A 374 -2.13 9.78 18.82
N TYR A 375 -1.67 10.68 19.67
CA TYR A 375 -1.33 10.37 21.05
C TYR A 375 -1.81 11.47 22.00
N ASP A 376 -2.38 11.06 23.10
CA ASP A 376 -2.77 11.92 24.20
C ASP A 376 -2.18 11.30 25.48
N LYS A 377 -1.55 12.12 26.33
CA LYS A 377 -0.83 11.64 27.52
C LYS A 377 -1.69 10.90 28.55
N ASP A 378 -3.00 11.20 28.58
CA ASP A 378 -3.95 10.62 29.51
C ASP A 378 -4.79 9.49 28.89
N LYS A 379 -4.95 9.50 27.55
CA LYS A 379 -5.80 8.56 26.80
C LYS A 379 -5.01 7.51 26.01
N GLY A 380 -3.69 7.66 25.88
CA GLY A 380 -2.82 6.78 25.12
C GLY A 380 -2.88 7.02 23.60
N PHE A 381 -2.71 5.97 22.84
CA PHE A 381 -2.66 5.99 21.38
C PHE A 381 -4.04 5.83 20.75
N PHE A 382 -4.25 6.55 19.66
CA PHE A 382 -5.35 6.36 18.72
C PHE A 382 -4.76 6.17 17.33
N LEU A 383 -5.07 5.03 16.72
CA LEU A 383 -4.59 4.69 15.38
C LEU A 383 -5.76 4.68 14.40
N PHE A 384 -5.77 5.64 13.48
CA PHE A 384 -6.54 5.54 12.25
C PHE A 384 -5.75 4.76 11.21
N PHE A 385 -6.41 3.91 10.46
CA PHE A 385 -5.77 3.15 9.40
C PHE A 385 -6.75 2.69 8.33
N THR A 386 -6.20 2.25 7.22
CA THR A 386 -6.96 1.63 6.15
C THR A 386 -6.80 0.12 6.22
N ARG A 387 -7.91 -0.59 6.07
CA ARG A 387 -7.94 -2.04 5.89
C ARG A 387 -8.70 -2.40 4.62
N TYR A 388 -8.28 -3.49 3.99
CA TYR A 388 -8.91 -3.99 2.78
C TYR A 388 -9.99 -5.02 3.14
N ASP A 389 -11.19 -4.52 3.38
CA ASP A 389 -12.41 -5.31 3.50
C ASP A 389 -13.17 -5.18 2.17
N GLY A 390 -12.74 -6.00 1.16
CA GLY A 390 -13.08 -5.82 -0.24
C GLY A 390 -12.18 -4.79 -0.93
N VAL A 391 -12.21 -3.53 -0.50
CA VAL A 391 -11.32 -2.44 -0.93
C VAL A 391 -10.92 -1.63 0.31
N ARG A 392 -10.27 -0.49 0.14
CA ARG A 392 -9.76 0.37 1.21
C ARG A 392 -10.90 0.99 2.03
N GLN A 393 -11.19 0.46 3.21
CA GLN A 393 -12.13 1.01 4.17
C GLN A 393 -11.40 1.59 5.36
N LEU A 394 -12.04 2.54 6.06
CA LEU A 394 -11.45 3.25 7.17
C LEU A 394 -11.79 2.57 8.50
N PHE A 395 -10.77 2.43 9.33
CA PHE A 395 -10.86 1.82 10.63
C PHE A 395 -10.06 2.60 11.67
N TRP A 396 -10.33 2.32 12.93
CA TRP A 396 -9.50 2.78 14.05
C TRP A 396 -9.41 1.74 15.16
N GLN A 397 -8.43 1.93 16.03
CA GLN A 397 -8.23 1.21 17.28
C GLN A 397 -7.49 2.08 18.27
N THR A 398 -7.51 1.73 19.54
CA THR A 398 -6.86 2.47 20.62
C THR A 398 -5.97 1.57 21.45
N SER A 399 -4.98 2.16 22.13
CA SER A 399 -4.10 1.49 23.09
C SER A 399 -3.67 2.48 24.17
N GLN A 400 -3.62 2.03 25.41
CA GLN A 400 -3.09 2.86 26.52
C GLN A 400 -1.56 2.91 26.53
N ASP A 401 -0.91 1.84 26.09
CA ASP A 401 0.53 1.59 26.24
C ASP A 401 1.27 1.33 24.91
N GLY A 402 0.54 1.28 23.80
CA GLY A 402 1.09 0.93 22.48
C GLY A 402 1.32 -0.57 22.26
N VAL A 403 1.16 -1.39 23.30
CA VAL A 403 1.37 -2.85 23.29
C VAL A 403 0.04 -3.57 23.09
N GLU A 404 -0.91 -3.33 23.99
CA GLU A 404 -2.24 -3.93 23.91
C GLU A 404 -3.21 -3.00 23.18
N TRP A 405 -3.83 -3.52 22.12
CA TRP A 405 -4.73 -2.75 21.25
C TRP A 405 -6.16 -3.29 21.33
N THR A 406 -7.11 -2.37 21.38
CA THR A 406 -8.53 -2.73 21.28
C THR A 406 -8.83 -3.37 19.92
N PRO A 407 -9.91 -4.18 19.82
CA PRO A 407 -10.41 -4.58 18.52
C PRO A 407 -10.68 -3.37 17.64
N TYR A 408 -10.31 -3.47 16.36
CA TYR A 408 -10.53 -2.39 15.40
C TYR A 408 -12.02 -2.17 15.14
N ARG A 409 -12.40 -0.92 14.94
CA ARG A 409 -13.76 -0.49 14.59
C ARG A 409 -13.75 0.18 13.21
N LYS A 410 -14.82 -0.04 12.46
CA LYS A 410 -14.97 0.54 11.13
C LYS A 410 -15.52 1.97 11.25
N LEU A 411 -14.87 2.94 10.54
CA LEU A 411 -15.28 4.34 10.51
C LEU A 411 -16.16 4.65 9.31
N ALA A 412 -15.77 4.17 8.12
CA ALA A 412 -16.51 4.45 6.89
C ALA A 412 -16.42 3.29 5.89
N SER A 413 -17.53 3.08 5.18
CA SER A 413 -17.71 2.07 4.14
C SER A 413 -18.83 2.49 3.19
N ILE A 414 -18.70 3.69 2.57
CA ILE A 414 -19.76 4.31 1.77
C ILE A 414 -19.90 3.60 0.43
N LYS A 415 -21.12 3.20 0.12
CA LYS A 415 -21.55 2.67 -1.19
C LYS A 415 -22.80 3.38 -1.63
N GLU A 416 -23.03 3.46 -2.94
CA GLU A 416 -24.20 4.07 -3.54
C GLU A 416 -24.83 3.14 -4.58
N GLY A 417 -26.14 2.96 -4.55
CA GLY A 417 -26.86 2.16 -5.52
C GLY A 417 -26.33 0.73 -5.64
N SER A 418 -25.93 0.33 -6.84
CA SER A 418 -25.42 -1.01 -7.16
C SER A 418 -23.91 -1.19 -6.94
N GLU A 419 -23.23 -0.25 -6.29
CA GLU A 419 -21.80 -0.37 -6.02
C GLU A 419 -21.49 -1.60 -5.17
N SER A 420 -20.62 -2.47 -5.67
CA SER A 420 -20.19 -3.68 -4.94
C SER A 420 -19.06 -3.38 -3.94
N LYS A 421 -18.28 -2.32 -4.17
CA LYS A 421 -17.09 -1.97 -3.41
C LYS A 421 -17.15 -0.54 -2.89
N SER A 422 -16.49 -0.30 -1.74
CA SER A 422 -16.25 1.03 -1.19
C SER A 422 -14.75 1.27 -1.01
N GLY A 423 -14.30 2.50 -1.18
CA GLY A 423 -12.91 2.88 -0.96
C GLY A 423 -12.82 4.31 -0.44
N HIS A 424 -11.81 4.56 0.40
CA HIS A 424 -11.62 5.86 1.03
C HIS A 424 -10.13 6.13 1.22
N TYR A 425 -9.77 7.41 1.25
CA TYR A 425 -8.58 7.92 1.89
C TYR A 425 -8.95 8.98 2.91
N GLN A 426 -8.17 9.06 3.98
CA GLN A 426 -8.39 10.02 5.07
C GLN A 426 -7.12 10.80 5.38
N ILE A 427 -7.31 11.94 6.03
CA ILE A 427 -6.29 12.73 6.73
C ILE A 427 -6.85 13.05 8.10
N SER A 428 -6.07 12.77 9.14
CA SER A 428 -6.50 12.95 10.52
C SER A 428 -5.49 13.77 11.31
N ASN A 429 -5.96 14.41 12.35
CA ASN A 429 -5.15 15.17 13.28
C ASN A 429 -5.84 15.22 14.65
N VAL A 430 -5.14 15.72 15.66
CA VAL A 430 -5.65 15.88 17.03
C VAL A 430 -5.40 17.28 17.52
N PHE A 431 -6.37 17.88 18.18
CA PHE A 431 -6.27 19.17 18.86
C PHE A 431 -6.79 19.05 20.28
N GLU A 432 -5.91 19.17 21.28
CA GLU A 432 -6.25 19.11 22.71
C GLU A 432 -7.18 17.93 23.06
N GLY A 433 -6.82 16.74 22.56
CA GLY A 433 -7.58 15.51 22.79
C GLY A 433 -8.86 15.37 21.95
N LYS A 434 -9.20 16.33 21.08
CA LYS A 434 -10.23 16.22 20.08
C LYS A 434 -9.63 15.60 18.81
N LEU A 435 -10.08 14.40 18.46
CA LEU A 435 -9.73 13.71 17.23
C LEU A 435 -10.54 14.28 16.07
N CYS A 436 -9.89 14.52 14.94
CA CYS A 436 -10.55 14.98 13.72
C CYS A 436 -10.05 14.20 12.52
N THR A 437 -10.94 13.89 11.59
CA THR A 437 -10.60 13.22 10.35
C THR A 437 -11.46 13.72 9.20
N ALA A 438 -10.80 14.04 8.08
CA ALA A 438 -11.46 14.31 6.81
C ALA A 438 -11.18 13.16 5.85
N PHE A 439 -12.16 12.70 5.11
CA PHE A 439 -12.02 11.60 4.18
C PHE A 439 -12.84 11.81 2.90
N ASN A 440 -12.45 11.12 1.85
CA ASN A 440 -13.17 11.09 0.59
C ASN A 440 -13.76 9.69 0.32
N ARG A 441 -14.56 9.57 -0.72
CA ARG A 441 -14.99 8.27 -1.24
C ARG A 441 -14.37 8.00 -2.61
N HIS A 442 -14.29 6.73 -2.96
CA HIS A 442 -13.94 6.25 -4.27
C HIS A 442 -15.15 5.52 -4.85
N ILE A 443 -15.72 6.00 -5.94
CA ILE A 443 -16.88 5.40 -6.59
C ILE A 443 -16.55 3.93 -6.94
N ASN A 444 -17.36 3.01 -6.46
CA ASN A 444 -17.15 1.57 -6.58
C ASN A 444 -15.71 1.11 -6.21
N GLY A 445 -15.08 1.80 -5.27
CA GLY A 445 -13.73 1.49 -4.77
C GLY A 445 -12.56 1.85 -5.71
N SER A 446 -12.79 2.47 -6.85
CA SER A 446 -11.72 2.87 -7.78
C SER A 446 -10.94 4.07 -7.27
N VAL A 447 -9.60 3.96 -7.20
CA VAL A 447 -8.74 5.07 -6.77
C VAL A 447 -8.76 6.26 -7.73
N ASP A 448 -9.19 6.04 -8.95
CA ASP A 448 -9.25 7.07 -10.00
C ASP A 448 -10.54 7.91 -9.93
N THR A 449 -11.49 7.50 -9.11
CA THR A 449 -12.77 8.18 -8.91
C THR A 449 -12.91 8.76 -7.50
N ARG A 450 -11.82 9.31 -6.94
CA ARG A 450 -11.82 9.97 -5.63
C ARG A 450 -12.69 11.21 -5.68
N THR A 451 -13.68 11.28 -4.80
CA THR A 451 -14.66 12.37 -4.84
C THR A 451 -15.23 12.65 -3.45
N ASN A 452 -15.91 13.74 -3.29
CA ASN A 452 -16.58 14.22 -2.09
C ASN A 452 -15.62 14.42 -0.90
N ILE A 453 -16.02 15.23 0.05
CA ILE A 453 -15.31 15.43 1.33
C ILE A 453 -16.30 15.20 2.45
N TYR A 454 -15.89 14.37 3.40
CA TYR A 454 -16.60 14.08 4.64
C TYR A 454 -15.72 14.49 5.81
N TYR A 455 -16.34 14.86 6.93
CA TYR A 455 -15.61 15.23 8.15
C TYR A 455 -16.29 14.64 9.38
N LEU A 456 -15.47 14.11 10.28
CA LEU A 456 -15.88 13.61 11.59
C LEU A 456 -14.90 14.08 12.65
N GLN A 457 -15.40 14.32 13.86
CA GLN A 457 -14.60 14.55 15.06
C GLN A 457 -15.12 13.77 16.26
N SER A 458 -14.26 13.56 17.25
CA SER A 458 -14.59 12.91 18.52
C SER A 458 -13.82 13.58 19.66
N THR A 459 -14.52 13.98 20.73
CA THR A 459 -13.94 14.54 21.96
C THR A 459 -13.75 13.49 23.06
N ASP A 460 -14.29 12.30 22.87
CA ASP A 460 -14.32 11.20 23.84
C ASP A 460 -13.50 9.98 23.37
N TRP A 461 -12.47 10.23 22.53
CA TRP A 461 -11.51 9.24 22.04
C TRP A 461 -12.16 8.10 21.24
N GLY A 462 -13.10 8.46 20.35
CA GLY A 462 -13.76 7.55 19.40
C GLY A 462 -14.96 6.79 19.95
N ARG A 463 -15.49 7.18 21.11
CA ARG A 463 -16.74 6.59 21.62
C ARG A 463 -17.94 7.14 20.87
N THR A 464 -17.96 8.46 20.66
CA THR A 464 -18.98 9.19 19.89
C THR A 464 -18.33 9.97 18.78
N TRP A 465 -18.95 10.00 17.61
CA TRP A 465 -18.52 10.78 16.46
C TRP A 465 -19.55 11.85 16.14
N THR A 466 -19.05 13.04 15.80
CA THR A 466 -19.92 14.18 15.43
C THR A 466 -19.38 14.91 14.22
N THR A 467 -20.22 15.71 13.59
CA THR A 467 -19.83 16.78 12.67
C THR A 467 -19.17 17.93 13.42
N ALA A 468 -18.71 18.96 12.72
CA ALA A 468 -18.07 20.13 13.33
C ALA A 468 -19.03 20.97 14.20
N ASP A 469 -20.32 20.97 13.89
CA ASP A 469 -21.37 21.64 14.69
C ASP A 469 -21.90 20.79 15.86
N GLY A 470 -21.36 19.58 16.04
CA GLY A 470 -21.72 18.68 17.14
C GLY A 470 -22.87 17.71 16.85
N THR A 471 -23.42 17.70 15.63
CA THR A 471 -24.42 16.70 15.23
C THR A 471 -23.84 15.30 15.28
N VAL A 472 -24.48 14.39 16.04
CA VAL A 472 -24.03 13.01 16.21
C VAL A 472 -24.15 12.23 14.90
N VAL A 473 -23.12 11.45 14.59
CA VAL A 473 -23.04 10.62 13.40
C VAL A 473 -22.78 9.18 13.78
N ASP A 474 -23.66 8.30 13.35
CA ASP A 474 -23.46 6.86 13.52
C ASP A 474 -22.34 6.35 12.62
N VAL A 475 -21.45 5.53 13.17
CA VAL A 475 -20.37 4.89 12.42
C VAL A 475 -20.54 3.37 12.41
N PRO A 476 -20.24 2.68 11.31
CA PRO A 476 -19.58 3.20 10.11
C PRO A 476 -20.50 4.06 9.24
N VAL A 477 -19.94 5.17 8.71
CA VAL A 477 -20.64 5.96 7.69
C VAL A 477 -20.79 5.10 6.44
N THR A 478 -22.02 4.85 6.01
CA THR A 478 -22.35 4.01 4.85
C THR A 478 -23.11 4.73 3.77
N ASP A 479 -23.78 5.83 4.11
CA ASP A 479 -24.57 6.65 3.19
C ASP A 479 -23.69 7.75 2.57
N ARG A 480 -23.78 7.90 1.25
CA ARG A 480 -23.13 8.98 0.52
C ARG A 480 -23.58 10.35 1.02
N HIS A 481 -24.87 10.54 1.26
CA HIS A 481 -25.46 11.80 1.70
C HIS A 481 -25.60 11.92 3.23
N SER A 482 -24.65 11.29 3.95
CA SER A 482 -24.56 11.45 5.41
C SER A 482 -24.39 12.93 5.79
N VAL A 483 -24.94 13.31 6.96
CA VAL A 483 -24.81 14.68 7.52
C VAL A 483 -23.35 15.14 7.69
N CYS A 484 -22.39 14.24 7.64
CA CYS A 484 -20.97 14.56 7.66
C CYS A 484 -20.37 14.87 6.27
N GLU A 485 -21.16 14.82 5.18
CA GLU A 485 -20.73 15.25 3.85
C GLU A 485 -20.59 16.78 3.80
N LEU A 486 -19.39 17.26 3.49
CA LEU A 486 -19.10 18.69 3.39
C LEU A 486 -19.22 19.23 1.97
N ARG A 487 -18.81 18.40 0.99
CA ARG A 487 -18.78 18.77 -0.43
C ARG A 487 -19.10 17.58 -1.31
N ASP A 488 -20.08 17.73 -2.18
CA ASP A 488 -20.45 16.75 -3.21
C ASP A 488 -19.78 17.11 -4.55
N TYR A 489 -18.55 16.64 -4.75
CA TYR A 489 -17.84 16.78 -6.02
C TYR A 489 -18.24 15.72 -7.05
N GLN A 490 -18.88 14.63 -6.61
CA GLN A 490 -19.37 13.60 -7.51
C GLN A 490 -20.45 14.15 -8.45
N SER A 491 -21.40 14.92 -7.94
CA SER A 491 -22.46 15.52 -8.76
C SER A 491 -21.90 16.55 -9.76
N GLN A 492 -20.71 17.07 -9.50
CA GLN A 492 -20.00 18.01 -10.39
C GLN A 492 -19.06 17.29 -11.38
N GLY A 493 -18.95 15.94 -11.33
CA GLY A 493 -18.03 15.17 -12.14
C GLY A 493 -16.55 15.40 -11.82
N ARG A 494 -16.23 15.86 -10.61
CA ARG A 494 -14.87 16.25 -10.22
C ARG A 494 -14.24 15.27 -9.23
N ASN A 495 -12.93 15.15 -9.32
CA ASN A 495 -12.12 14.42 -8.35
C ASN A 495 -11.66 15.33 -7.21
N CYS A 496 -11.43 14.73 -6.03
CA CYS A 496 -10.98 15.42 -4.83
C CYS A 496 -9.86 14.64 -4.13
N TYR A 497 -8.77 15.33 -3.77
CA TYR A 497 -7.58 14.74 -3.14
C TYR A 497 -7.24 15.50 -1.85
N ILE A 498 -7.60 14.97 -0.69
CA ILE A 498 -7.34 15.60 0.60
C ILE A 498 -5.84 15.51 0.91
N LYS A 499 -5.23 16.62 1.36
CA LYS A 499 -3.79 16.76 1.55
C LYS A 499 -3.37 16.89 3.01
N ASP A 500 -3.98 17.79 3.78
CA ASP A 500 -3.68 17.98 5.21
C ASP A 500 -4.92 18.42 5.98
N LEU A 501 -4.88 18.34 7.29
CA LEU A 501 -5.87 18.81 8.24
C LEU A 501 -5.15 19.47 9.41
N ASN A 502 -5.49 20.71 9.70
CA ASN A 502 -4.95 21.48 10.82
C ASN A 502 -6.06 22.26 11.52
N PHE A 503 -5.73 23.09 12.52
CA PHE A 503 -6.69 23.81 13.34
C PHE A 503 -6.27 25.26 13.53
N ASP A 504 -7.25 26.12 13.71
CA ASP A 504 -7.03 27.44 14.29
C ASP A 504 -6.84 27.36 15.81
N GLN A 505 -6.65 28.50 16.46
CA GLN A 505 -6.44 28.55 17.92
C GLN A 505 -7.64 28.10 18.75
N ALA A 506 -8.85 28.18 18.20
CA ALA A 506 -10.07 27.69 18.84
C ALA A 506 -10.31 26.19 18.58
N GLY A 507 -9.41 25.55 17.82
CA GLY A 507 -9.53 24.16 17.43
C GLY A 507 -10.52 23.93 16.29
N ASN A 508 -10.88 24.96 15.52
CA ASN A 508 -11.69 24.79 14.35
C ASN A 508 -10.87 24.18 13.20
N PRO A 509 -11.37 23.14 12.52
CA PRO A 509 -10.62 22.45 11.49
C PRO A 509 -10.48 23.25 10.20
N VAL A 510 -9.29 23.15 9.61
CA VAL A 510 -8.95 23.63 8.27
C VAL A 510 -8.44 22.46 7.45
N ILE A 511 -9.13 22.13 6.39
CA ILE A 511 -8.79 21.02 5.47
C ILE A 511 -8.13 21.61 4.23
N LEU A 512 -6.90 21.16 3.92
CA LEU A 512 -6.22 21.43 2.67
C LEU A 512 -6.50 20.30 1.68
N TYR A 513 -6.96 20.63 0.50
CA TYR A 513 -7.26 19.64 -0.53
C TYR A 513 -7.10 20.20 -1.93
N LEU A 514 -7.17 19.31 -2.91
CA LEU A 514 -7.01 19.63 -4.32
C LEU A 514 -8.18 19.03 -5.09
N THR A 515 -8.73 19.77 -6.05
CA THR A 515 -9.73 19.28 -6.99
C THR A 515 -9.17 19.18 -8.40
N SER A 516 -9.75 18.28 -9.18
CA SER A 516 -9.34 17.97 -10.55
C SER A 516 -10.56 17.56 -11.37
N ASP A 517 -10.58 17.91 -12.65
CA ASP A 517 -11.65 17.50 -13.56
C ASP A 517 -11.56 16.02 -13.94
N ASN A 518 -10.40 15.41 -13.76
CA ASN A 518 -10.18 13.97 -14.01
C ASN A 518 -8.94 13.44 -13.27
N HIS A 519 -8.66 12.16 -13.43
CA HIS A 519 -7.56 11.45 -12.77
C HIS A 519 -6.29 11.33 -13.62
N LEU A 520 -6.24 11.90 -14.80
CA LEU A 520 -5.06 11.79 -15.67
C LEU A 520 -3.85 12.43 -15.02
N THR A 521 -2.68 11.91 -15.35
CA THR A 521 -1.41 12.38 -14.80
C THR A 521 -0.99 13.73 -15.37
N GLY A 522 -0.31 14.50 -14.56
CA GLY A 522 0.33 15.73 -14.96
C GLY A 522 -0.61 16.71 -15.66
N PRO A 523 -0.07 17.58 -16.52
CA PRO A 523 -0.83 18.59 -17.26
C PRO A 523 -1.92 18.05 -18.18
N ALA A 524 -1.84 16.79 -18.62
CA ALA A 524 -2.89 16.15 -19.44
C ALA A 524 -4.25 16.10 -18.74
N GLY A 525 -4.27 16.07 -17.42
CA GLY A 525 -5.49 16.10 -16.63
C GLY A 525 -6.05 17.52 -16.39
N GLY A 526 -5.49 18.56 -16.99
CA GLY A 526 -5.89 19.94 -16.78
C GLY A 526 -5.35 20.54 -15.49
N VAL A 527 -5.91 21.68 -15.10
CA VAL A 527 -5.48 22.43 -13.91
C VAL A 527 -5.97 21.75 -12.64
N ARG A 528 -5.09 21.64 -11.65
CA ARG A 528 -5.42 21.21 -10.29
C ARG A 528 -5.59 22.43 -9.41
N GLN A 529 -6.75 22.56 -8.77
CA GLN A 529 -7.06 23.68 -7.90
C GLN A 529 -6.86 23.28 -6.44
N TRP A 530 -6.01 24.01 -5.74
CA TRP A 530 -5.79 23.85 -4.31
C TRP A 530 -6.76 24.70 -3.54
N HIS A 531 -7.40 24.12 -2.52
CA HIS A 531 -8.41 24.78 -1.70
C HIS A 531 -8.14 24.57 -0.23
N THR A 532 -8.59 25.52 0.58
CA THR A 532 -8.85 25.33 2.00
C THR A 532 -10.35 25.26 2.23
N LEU A 533 -10.77 24.40 3.15
CA LEU A 533 -12.12 24.32 3.68
C LEU A 533 -12.04 24.49 5.19
N TYR A 534 -12.56 25.62 5.68
CA TYR A 534 -12.43 26.07 7.06
C TYR A 534 -13.79 26.12 7.76
N TRP A 535 -13.86 25.57 8.97
CA TRP A 535 -15.00 25.69 9.85
C TRP A 535 -14.90 26.97 10.67
N THR A 536 -15.78 27.94 10.44
CA THR A 536 -15.76 29.25 11.12
C THR A 536 -16.40 29.26 12.51
N GLY A 537 -16.83 28.09 13.01
CA GLY A 537 -17.69 27.99 14.19
C GLY A 537 -19.19 27.99 13.87
N SER A 538 -19.57 28.37 12.66
CA SER A 538 -20.99 28.43 12.23
C SER A 538 -21.25 27.85 10.85
N GLY A 539 -20.21 27.69 10.03
CA GLY A 539 -20.32 27.15 8.68
C GLY A 539 -18.96 26.87 8.07
N TRP A 540 -18.96 26.10 6.96
CA TRP A 540 -17.77 25.79 6.21
C TRP A 540 -17.54 26.81 5.09
N GLU A 541 -16.41 27.50 5.14
CA GLU A 541 -15.96 28.43 4.11
C GLU A 541 -14.87 27.79 3.24
N GLU A 542 -14.98 27.97 1.91
CA GLU A 542 -14.03 27.44 0.94
C GLU A 542 -13.28 28.58 0.27
N SER A 543 -11.97 28.44 0.12
CA SER A 543 -11.12 29.42 -0.56
C SER A 543 -10.13 28.75 -1.48
N LEU A 544 -9.88 29.39 -2.64
CA LEU A 544 -8.85 28.96 -3.58
C LEU A 544 -7.48 29.46 -3.11
N VAL A 545 -6.53 28.55 -2.94
CA VAL A 545 -5.14 28.87 -2.59
C VAL A 545 -4.32 29.16 -3.85
N THR A 546 -4.29 28.22 -4.77
CA THR A 546 -3.47 28.25 -5.98
C THR A 546 -3.83 27.09 -6.92
N THR A 547 -3.01 26.89 -7.94
CA THR A 547 -3.12 25.78 -8.88
C THR A 547 -1.79 25.03 -9.00
N SER A 548 -1.85 23.76 -9.45
CA SER A 548 -0.69 22.97 -9.84
C SER A 548 -1.01 22.04 -11.02
N THR A 549 -0.10 21.13 -11.36
CA THR A 549 -0.22 20.33 -12.59
C THR A 549 -0.52 18.85 -12.32
N HIS A 550 -0.35 18.34 -11.09
CA HIS A 550 -0.48 16.92 -10.81
C HIS A 550 -1.39 16.63 -9.61
N CYS A 551 -2.26 15.64 -9.72
CA CYS A 551 -3.19 15.28 -8.63
C CYS A 551 -2.50 14.68 -7.39
N TYR A 552 -1.28 14.20 -7.54
CA TYR A 552 -0.44 13.71 -6.43
C TYR A 552 0.56 14.74 -5.89
N ASP A 553 0.55 15.98 -6.41
CA ASP A 553 1.23 17.08 -5.73
C ASP A 553 0.70 17.16 -4.31
N SER A 554 1.60 17.21 -3.33
CA SER A 554 1.21 17.15 -1.92
C SER A 554 2.01 18.12 -1.08
N GLY A 555 1.29 18.80 -0.20
CA GLY A 555 1.81 19.80 0.72
C GLY A 555 1.05 19.78 2.03
N SER A 556 1.42 20.67 2.92
CA SER A 556 0.82 20.81 4.24
C SER A 556 0.41 22.25 4.53
N ILE A 557 -0.46 22.42 5.54
CA ILE A 557 -0.96 23.70 6.00
C ILE A 557 -0.58 23.94 7.47
N TRP A 558 -0.09 25.13 7.74
CA TRP A 558 0.13 25.68 9.09
C TRP A 558 -0.91 26.76 9.34
N VAL A 559 -1.65 26.62 10.41
CA VAL A 559 -2.70 27.57 10.80
C VAL A 559 -2.23 28.22 12.10
N GLU A 560 -1.55 29.33 11.96
CA GLU A 560 -0.98 30.07 13.07
C GLU A 560 -1.71 31.40 13.27
N ASN A 561 -1.54 32.00 14.46
CA ASN A 561 -2.20 33.25 14.78
C ASN A 561 -1.76 34.36 13.82
N GLY A 562 -2.71 34.95 13.13
CA GLY A 562 -2.49 36.07 12.19
C GLY A 562 -1.89 35.70 10.85
N GLN A 563 -1.44 34.44 10.66
CA GLN A 563 -0.93 34.00 9.36
C GLN A 563 -1.14 32.52 9.13
N TRP A 564 -1.79 32.17 8.04
CA TRP A 564 -1.84 30.80 7.56
C TRP A 564 -0.82 30.60 6.44
N THR A 565 -0.21 29.42 6.42
CA THR A 565 0.84 29.09 5.46
C THR A 565 0.55 27.74 4.81
N VAL A 566 0.66 27.66 3.48
CA VAL A 566 0.68 26.40 2.72
C VAL A 566 2.05 26.28 2.08
N ILE A 567 2.70 25.12 2.26
CA ILE A 567 3.93 24.75 1.55
C ILE A 567 3.62 23.55 0.68
N ALA A 568 3.80 23.71 -0.63
CA ALA A 568 3.48 22.68 -1.62
C ALA A 568 4.26 22.89 -2.92
N PRO A 569 4.44 21.83 -3.75
CA PRO A 569 5.13 21.93 -5.04
C PRO A 569 4.15 22.46 -6.10
N THR A 570 3.95 23.75 -6.12
CA THR A 570 2.95 24.41 -6.99
C THR A 570 3.53 25.10 -8.21
N ASP A 571 4.84 25.35 -8.24
CA ASP A 571 5.52 25.80 -9.45
C ASP A 571 6.01 24.58 -10.26
N PRO A 572 6.01 24.66 -11.60
CA PRO A 572 6.50 23.59 -12.43
C PRO A 572 7.97 23.23 -12.14
N GLY A 573 8.27 21.96 -12.04
CA GLY A 573 9.63 21.44 -11.91
C GLY A 573 10.20 20.94 -13.23
N PRO A 574 11.44 20.45 -13.23
CA PRO A 574 12.13 19.97 -14.44
C PRO A 574 11.48 18.74 -15.08
N GLN A 575 10.81 17.88 -14.31
CA GLN A 575 10.03 16.76 -14.84
C GLN A 575 8.55 17.17 -14.91
N TYR A 576 8.22 17.94 -15.89
CA TYR A 576 6.94 18.67 -16.05
C TYR A 576 5.69 17.77 -15.98
N TRP A 577 5.78 16.51 -16.46
CA TRP A 577 4.64 15.59 -16.49
C TRP A 577 4.49 14.76 -15.20
N GLY A 578 5.53 14.72 -14.37
CA GLY A 578 5.58 13.93 -13.15
C GLY A 578 5.02 14.63 -11.93
N THR A 579 4.87 13.88 -10.85
CA THR A 579 4.51 14.41 -9.53
C THR A 579 5.56 15.39 -9.02
N GLY A 580 5.10 16.46 -8.36
CA GLY A 580 6.01 17.43 -7.75
C GLY A 580 6.40 18.57 -8.68
N GLY A 581 7.33 19.37 -8.22
CA GLY A 581 7.80 20.56 -8.92
C GLY A 581 8.73 21.37 -8.02
N GLU A 582 8.69 22.69 -8.14
CA GLU A 582 9.39 23.58 -7.22
C GLU A 582 8.52 23.89 -5.99
N MET A 583 9.12 23.86 -4.81
CA MET A 583 8.44 24.15 -3.55
C MET A 583 8.15 25.62 -3.39
N VAL A 584 6.92 25.92 -3.05
CA VAL A 584 6.40 27.30 -2.89
C VAL A 584 5.70 27.45 -1.55
N ARG A 585 5.89 28.61 -0.94
CA ARG A 585 5.14 29.05 0.24
C ARG A 585 4.06 30.03 -0.17
N TRP A 586 2.83 29.70 0.17
CA TRP A 586 1.65 30.55 0.06
C TRP A 586 1.24 31.03 1.45
N THR A 587 0.83 32.29 1.59
CA THR A 587 0.39 32.86 2.87
C THR A 587 -0.94 33.56 2.73
N SER A 588 -1.71 33.49 3.81
CA SER A 588 -2.93 34.25 4.05
C SER A 588 -2.82 34.96 5.38
N VAL A 589 -3.33 36.19 5.48
CA VAL A 589 -3.39 37.02 6.69
C VAL A 589 -4.83 37.38 7.08
N ASP A 590 -5.81 36.72 6.45
CA ASP A 590 -7.25 36.96 6.59
C ASP A 590 -8.03 35.65 6.78
N GLU A 591 -7.44 34.73 7.58
CA GLU A 591 -8.03 33.43 7.93
C GLU A 591 -8.33 32.55 6.69
N GLY A 592 -7.42 32.57 5.71
CA GLY A 592 -7.51 31.74 4.54
C GLY A 592 -8.46 32.24 3.45
N LYS A 593 -9.00 33.45 3.56
CA LYS A 593 -9.91 34.00 2.54
C LYS A 593 -9.19 34.36 1.25
N THR A 594 -7.99 34.96 1.38
CA THR A 594 -7.14 35.29 0.23
C THR A 594 -5.72 34.76 0.45
N TRP A 595 -5.09 34.34 -0.64
CA TRP A 595 -3.77 33.75 -0.63
C TRP A 595 -2.83 34.44 -1.60
N ARG A 596 -1.56 34.58 -1.19
CA ARG A 596 -0.51 35.12 -2.04
C ARG A 596 0.73 34.22 -1.99
N LYS A 597 1.41 34.07 -3.11
CA LYS A 597 2.74 33.49 -3.16
C LYS A 597 3.70 34.41 -2.40
N SER A 598 4.26 33.90 -1.32
CA SER A 598 5.15 34.69 -0.45
C SER A 598 6.62 34.36 -0.67
N LEU A 599 6.94 33.12 -1.08
CA LEU A 599 8.32 32.70 -1.29
C LEU A 599 8.38 31.49 -2.22
N SER A 600 9.35 31.46 -3.15
CA SER A 600 9.82 30.25 -3.80
C SER A 600 10.89 29.64 -2.90
N LEU A 601 10.59 28.48 -2.32
CA LEU A 601 11.52 27.77 -1.44
C LEU A 601 12.61 27.04 -2.22
N THR A 602 12.29 26.58 -3.43
CA THR A 602 13.24 26.00 -4.36
C THR A 602 13.08 26.64 -5.75
N SER A 603 14.13 26.60 -6.55
CA SER A 603 14.12 27.11 -7.93
C SER A 603 15.31 26.56 -8.71
N GLY A 604 15.09 26.29 -10.00
CA GLY A 604 16.14 25.77 -10.88
C GLY A 604 16.64 24.38 -10.50
N SER A 605 15.78 23.58 -9.87
CA SER A 605 16.11 22.26 -9.39
C SER A 605 16.39 21.28 -10.53
N VAL A 606 17.21 20.27 -10.28
CA VAL A 606 17.50 19.19 -11.24
C VAL A 606 16.41 18.13 -11.24
N SER A 607 15.76 17.95 -10.09
CA SER A 607 14.69 16.99 -9.88
C SER A 607 13.47 17.65 -9.23
N ASN A 608 12.29 17.07 -9.43
CA ASN A 608 11.08 17.55 -8.78
C ASN A 608 11.17 17.38 -7.27
N HIS A 609 10.68 18.36 -6.53
CA HIS A 609 10.44 18.28 -5.09
C HIS A 609 8.98 17.94 -4.82
N THR A 610 8.73 17.12 -3.78
CA THR A 610 7.35 16.81 -3.38
C THR A 610 7.23 16.37 -1.93
N TYR A 611 5.97 16.36 -1.48
CA TYR A 611 5.54 15.88 -0.17
C TYR A 611 6.09 16.70 0.99
N ALA A 612 5.87 18.04 0.94
CA ALA A 612 6.11 18.89 2.10
C ALA A 612 5.29 18.40 3.29
N ARG A 613 5.99 17.92 4.33
CA ARG A 613 5.42 17.38 5.56
C ARG A 613 5.55 18.39 6.69
N ARG A 614 4.47 18.61 7.38
CA ARG A 614 4.42 19.41 8.60
C ARG A 614 4.74 18.50 9.80
N PRO A 615 5.76 18.80 10.61
CA PRO A 615 5.94 18.13 11.88
C PRO A 615 4.75 18.37 12.81
N LEU A 616 4.38 17.37 13.58
CA LEU A 616 3.48 17.58 14.72
C LEU A 616 4.18 18.52 15.72
N ARG A 617 3.52 19.62 16.07
CA ARG A 617 4.11 20.69 16.88
C ARG A 617 5.38 21.27 16.23
N ALA A 618 5.33 21.62 14.95
CA ALA A 618 6.48 22.12 14.21
C ALA A 618 7.21 23.25 14.95
N ALA A 619 8.53 23.14 15.07
CA ALA A 619 9.38 24.17 15.62
C ALA A 619 9.99 25.03 14.51
N ASP A 620 10.31 26.29 14.82
CA ASP A 620 10.74 27.28 13.84
C ASP A 620 11.97 26.85 13.03
N GLY A 621 12.94 26.14 13.64
CA GLY A 621 14.16 25.67 12.96
C GLY A 621 13.99 24.43 12.09
N PHE A 622 12.84 23.71 12.18
CA PHE A 622 12.50 22.55 11.34
C PHE A 622 11.00 22.58 11.06
N TYR A 623 10.60 23.48 10.17
CA TYR A 623 9.21 23.85 9.98
C TYR A 623 8.48 22.93 9.02
N ALA A 624 9.09 22.61 7.88
CA ALA A 624 8.62 21.64 6.91
C ALA A 624 9.78 20.77 6.41
N PHE A 625 9.51 19.53 6.00
CA PHE A 625 10.52 18.69 5.34
C PHE A 625 9.92 17.92 4.15
N TRP A 626 10.77 17.58 3.18
CA TRP A 626 10.39 16.91 1.94
C TRP A 626 11.59 16.23 1.27
N ALA A 627 11.36 15.65 0.10
CA ALA A 627 12.40 15.06 -0.74
C ALA A 627 12.34 15.53 -2.19
N ASP A 628 13.47 15.42 -2.90
CA ASP A 628 13.54 15.53 -4.34
C ASP A 628 13.64 14.15 -5.02
N GLY A 629 13.50 14.10 -6.32
CA GLY A 629 13.74 12.92 -7.15
C GLY A 629 13.11 13.03 -8.54
N ASN A 630 13.44 12.07 -9.39
CA ASN A 630 12.91 12.01 -10.74
C ASN A 630 11.67 11.09 -10.79
N PRO A 631 10.46 11.60 -11.09
CA PRO A 631 9.25 10.79 -11.19
C PRO A 631 9.24 9.82 -12.39
N ASP A 632 10.12 10.02 -13.38
CA ASP A 632 10.14 9.21 -14.59
C ASP A 632 11.11 8.04 -14.51
N SER A 633 12.08 8.10 -13.60
CA SER A 633 13.10 7.08 -13.45
C SER A 633 13.68 7.04 -12.04
N ARG A 634 14.31 5.92 -11.70
CA ARG A 634 15.08 5.84 -10.46
C ARG A 634 16.19 6.87 -10.45
N SER A 635 16.28 7.61 -9.36
CA SER A 635 17.28 8.66 -9.18
C SER A 635 17.77 8.71 -7.72
N VAL A 636 18.86 9.44 -7.52
CA VAL A 636 19.19 9.94 -6.18
C VAL A 636 18.02 10.76 -5.66
N SER A 637 17.71 10.63 -4.38
CA SER A 637 16.70 11.42 -3.69
C SER A 637 17.31 12.03 -2.44
N HIS A 638 17.38 13.35 -2.37
CA HIS A 638 17.86 14.08 -1.22
C HIS A 638 16.67 14.45 -0.32
N LEU A 639 16.96 14.63 0.95
CA LEU A 639 16.02 15.13 1.93
C LEU A 639 16.32 16.59 2.23
N TYR A 640 15.27 17.38 2.34
CA TYR A 640 15.32 18.81 2.62
C TYR A 640 14.41 19.14 3.78
N PHE A 641 14.70 20.22 4.45
CA PHE A 641 13.79 20.90 5.34
C PHE A 641 13.96 22.41 5.23
N CYS A 642 12.99 23.17 5.68
CA CYS A 642 13.13 24.61 5.83
C CYS A 642 12.85 25.04 7.27
N ASP A 643 13.40 26.18 7.66
CA ASP A 643 12.97 26.92 8.83
C ASP A 643 11.69 27.73 8.54
N LYS A 644 11.16 28.39 9.57
CA LYS A 644 9.93 29.19 9.45
C LYS A 644 10.10 30.42 8.57
N GLU A 645 11.30 30.97 8.52
CA GLU A 645 11.65 32.10 7.65
C GLU A 645 11.70 31.68 6.18
N GLY A 646 11.87 30.38 5.91
CA GLY A 646 11.89 29.79 4.57
C GLY A 646 13.29 29.55 4.05
N LYS A 647 14.31 29.60 4.89
CA LYS A 647 15.65 29.14 4.51
C LYS A 647 15.66 27.63 4.40
N VAL A 648 16.08 27.14 3.24
CA VAL A 648 16.07 25.71 2.92
C VAL A 648 17.43 25.09 3.17
N TYR A 649 17.41 23.91 3.75
CA TYR A 649 18.59 23.11 4.05
C TYR A 649 18.46 21.72 3.42
N ARG A 650 19.55 21.23 2.84
CA ARG A 650 19.68 19.85 2.41
C ARG A 650 20.31 19.04 3.53
N MET A 651 19.71 17.89 3.84
CA MET A 651 20.28 16.96 4.81
C MET A 651 21.53 16.29 4.24
N PRO A 652 22.58 16.02 5.06
CA PRO A 652 23.82 15.42 4.57
C PRO A 652 23.57 14.05 3.93
N TYR A 653 23.87 13.91 2.65
CA TYR A 653 23.74 12.65 1.92
C TYR A 653 24.78 11.60 2.37
N SER A 654 25.93 12.07 2.88
CA SER A 654 26.98 11.27 3.52
C SER A 654 27.48 11.95 4.77
N MET A 655 27.63 11.20 5.85
CA MET A 655 28.03 11.69 7.18
C MET A 655 29.22 10.89 7.69
N THR A 656 30.30 11.58 8.02
CA THR A 656 31.48 10.97 8.68
C THR A 656 31.35 10.96 10.20
N LYS A 657 30.67 11.97 10.78
CA LYS A 657 30.47 12.13 12.22
C LYS A 657 29.05 11.70 12.61
N GLU A 658 28.83 11.37 13.88
CA GLU A 658 27.51 11.05 14.44
C GLU A 658 26.54 12.23 14.30
N TRP A 659 27.04 13.46 14.39
CA TRP A 659 26.30 14.70 14.26
C TRP A 659 26.96 15.61 13.24
N GLU A 660 26.18 16.11 12.27
CA GLU A 660 26.65 17.05 11.25
C GLU A 660 25.60 18.12 10.95
N LYS A 661 26.06 19.27 10.51
CA LYS A 661 25.18 20.36 10.09
C LYS A 661 24.58 20.09 8.71
N PRO A 662 23.30 20.44 8.50
CA PRO A 662 22.73 20.45 7.16
C PRO A 662 23.36 21.57 6.33
N GLU A 663 23.28 21.42 5.02
CA GLU A 663 23.79 22.38 4.04
C GLU A 663 22.68 23.37 3.66
N PRO A 664 22.85 24.68 3.83
CA PRO A 664 21.91 25.66 3.26
C PRO A 664 22.03 25.67 1.73
N VAL A 665 20.89 25.57 1.02
CA VAL A 665 20.93 25.36 -0.46
C VAL A 665 20.10 26.37 -1.26
N TYR A 666 19.10 27.03 -0.67
CA TYR A 666 18.24 28.01 -1.34
C TYR A 666 18.03 29.25 -0.48
#